data_ecaec0b7cc3bf072b96125baba1251c1
#
_entry.id   ecaec0b7cc3bf072b96125baba1251c1
#
_cell.length_a   1.000
_cell.length_b   1.000
_cell.length_c   1.000
_cell.angle_alpha   90.00
_cell.angle_beta   90.00
_cell.angle_gamma   90.00
#
_symmetry.space_group_name_H-M   'P 1'
#
loop_
_entity.id
_entity.type
_entity.pdbx_description
1 polymer ?
#
loop_
_entity_poly.entity_id
_entity_poly.type
_entity_poly.pdbx_seq_one_letter_code
_entity_poly.pdbx_strand_id
1 'polypeptide(L)'
;MKKLFFALLILLSTILSAQDVLRLNDKEYFHKEGLDVTFFSDYYPEGHQSGVTIIQHGVRVAANGDLRLEPSPGQWSPVPKWGVRTVDLENQSISQRLWYPDSSKNRRGFNPVIYPDLNFFYQIEIKATGDGSFTVTVDLDEPLPDEWCDRAGFNLELFPGDLFGKTYLMDGTSGIFMDQPVGPMQEYDGEPLTGPLATGRSLVIAPELDLQRVVIKSQSEPIELWDGRTNHNNGWYIVRSPITKGATRGAVRWTITPNTVKGWKYDPVIQVSQLGYHPNQEKKAIVELDATETPLPEFKLFRLGEEGRELVMEKETRLWGEFLRYKYATLDFSSIEEPGIYQVAYGDKLSHAFRIDKDIYDKGTWQPTLEYYLPVQMCHMRVNEKYRVWHDLCHMDDAKMAPPTPFHFDGYQQAEENHTHFHAGEVVPGLDQGGWHDAGDYDLRVESQSGTVWLLAKMIEEFGLDHDATMIDFERHLVEIHQPDGISDAIQQIEHGLATILGGYRSLGRLYRGIICSDLRQYVMLGDAASMTDNIPGNKDDRWVFTELNPRRELQVIQGLAAASRVLKEFNPELAKESLETAIALWEGTSEIKGLSSQKVVALSELILSTQNPAYINALVDMKAEILSSLPRCGWAIGSVIKYIDDPLFKSEIQIAVKAFQEDLKKQQEADSPYGVPYKPDIWGAGWNIQRFGVEQYFYHKGWPELVPTEFFEHALNFILGVHPGPNNASFASGVGSNSIKVAYGVNRADWSFIPGGVVSGTALIRPDLPELKTWPYFWQQTEYVMGGGATNFMFLVMAVNELYNPPL
;
A
#
# COMPACT_ATOMS: atom_id res chain seq x y z
N MET A 1 55.03 -21.90 19.85
CA MET A 1 53.67 -22.49 19.77
C MET A 1 52.75 -22.04 20.91
N LYS A 2 53.11 -22.14 22.21
CA LYS A 2 52.18 -21.73 23.29
C LYS A 2 51.78 -20.24 23.27
N LYS A 3 52.68 -19.31 22.88
CA LYS A 3 52.37 -17.88 22.80
C LYS A 3 51.49 -17.50 21.59
N LEU A 4 51.57 -18.25 20.47
CA LEU A 4 50.70 -18.07 19.31
C LEU A 4 49.29 -18.59 19.60
N PHE A 5 49.18 -19.70 20.36
CA PHE A 5 47.88 -20.27 20.76
C PHE A 5 47.15 -19.35 21.74
N PHE A 6 47.88 -18.69 22.65
CA PHE A 6 47.30 -17.75 23.60
C PHE A 6 46.86 -16.44 22.91
N ALA A 7 47.60 -15.95 21.92
CA ALA A 7 47.21 -14.79 21.11
C ALA A 7 46.00 -15.09 20.20
N LEU A 8 45.91 -16.31 19.65
CA LEU A 8 44.79 -16.77 18.87
C LEU A 8 43.53 -16.93 19.73
N LEU A 9 43.66 -17.42 20.97
CA LEU A 9 42.56 -17.53 21.94
C LEU A 9 42.05 -16.14 22.39
N ILE A 10 42.95 -15.19 22.57
CA ILE A 10 42.58 -13.80 22.92
C ILE A 10 41.96 -13.12 21.72
N LEU A 11 42.45 -13.32 20.50
CA LEU A 11 41.77 -12.81 19.29
C LEU A 11 40.38 -13.45 19.08
N LEU A 12 40.25 -14.76 19.27
CA LEU A 12 38.95 -15.43 19.21
C LEU A 12 37.97 -14.95 20.31
N SER A 13 38.48 -14.73 21.55
CA SER A 13 37.65 -14.22 22.64
C SER A 13 37.24 -12.75 22.43
N THR A 14 38.10 -11.94 21.81
CA THR A 14 37.72 -10.55 21.44
C THR A 14 36.78 -10.47 20.26
N ILE A 15 36.86 -11.39 19.29
CA ILE A 15 35.92 -11.50 18.18
C ILE A 15 34.57 -12.01 18.71
N LEU A 16 34.55 -13.00 19.60
CA LEU A 16 33.31 -13.49 20.22
C LEU A 16 32.63 -12.47 21.16
N SER A 17 33.40 -11.57 21.80
CA SER A 17 32.83 -10.51 22.64
C SER A 17 32.34 -9.31 21.83
N ALA A 18 32.78 -9.16 20.58
CA ALA A 18 32.38 -8.05 19.72
C ALA A 18 30.98 -8.24 19.09
N GLN A 19 30.52 -9.47 18.98
CA GLN A 19 29.19 -9.79 18.42
C GLN A 19 28.01 -9.59 19.41
N ASP A 20 28.29 -9.43 20.68
CA ASP A 20 27.28 -9.37 21.75
C ASP A 20 26.93 -7.93 22.17
N VAL A 21 27.46 -6.92 21.51
CA VAL A 21 27.28 -5.51 21.84
C VAL A 21 26.51 -4.79 20.72
N LEU A 22 25.44 -4.06 21.08
CA LEU A 22 24.72 -3.19 20.15
C LEU A 22 25.65 -2.08 19.67
N ARG A 23 25.86 -1.98 18.36
CA ARG A 23 26.78 -1.03 17.74
C ARG A 23 26.21 -0.39 16.50
N LEU A 24 26.57 0.86 16.30
CA LEU A 24 26.26 1.61 15.10
C LEU A 24 27.09 1.06 13.93
N ASN A 25 26.43 0.74 12.81
CA ASN A 25 27.03 0.20 11.61
C ASN A 25 27.19 1.25 10.48
N ASP A 26 27.72 0.82 9.35
CA ASP A 26 27.96 1.65 8.16
C ASP A 26 26.68 2.08 7.41
N LYS A 27 25.57 1.41 7.67
CA LYS A 27 24.21 1.80 7.19
C LYS A 27 23.50 2.78 8.13
N GLU A 28 24.22 3.29 9.14
CA GLU A 28 23.74 4.28 10.09
C GLU A 28 22.55 3.83 10.95
N TYR A 29 22.52 2.55 11.35
CA TYR A 29 21.64 2.05 12.39
C TYR A 29 22.40 1.16 13.38
N PHE A 30 21.84 0.97 14.57
CA PHE A 30 22.45 0.10 15.56
C PHE A 30 22.10 -1.35 15.25
N HIS A 31 23.12 -2.19 15.26
CA HIS A 31 23.01 -3.61 14.96
C HIS A 31 23.65 -4.47 16.04
N LYS A 32 22.97 -5.53 16.37
CA LYS A 32 23.42 -6.69 17.15
C LYS A 32 22.70 -7.91 16.63
N GLU A 33 23.27 -9.10 16.78
CA GLU A 33 22.57 -10.34 16.42
C GLU A 33 21.14 -10.38 17.02
N GLY A 34 20.14 -10.49 16.17
CA GLY A 34 18.72 -10.47 16.54
C GLY A 34 18.14 -9.10 16.93
N LEU A 35 18.87 -8.01 16.76
CA LEU A 35 18.38 -6.67 17.08
C LEU A 35 18.94 -5.60 16.15
N ASP A 36 18.04 -4.83 15.53
CA ASP A 36 18.38 -3.58 14.86
C ASP A 36 17.56 -2.44 15.45
N VAL A 37 18.18 -1.26 15.60
CA VAL A 37 17.49 -0.04 16.00
C VAL A 37 17.79 1.03 14.97
N THR A 38 16.77 1.41 14.20
CA THR A 38 16.86 2.50 13.23
C THR A 38 16.34 3.79 13.85
N PHE A 39 16.80 4.93 13.34
CA PHE A 39 16.45 6.22 13.89
C PHE A 39 16.37 7.28 12.79
N PHE A 40 15.18 7.79 12.53
CA PHE A 40 14.87 8.74 11.44
C PHE A 40 15.54 8.37 10.10
N SER A 41 15.62 7.09 9.80
CA SER A 41 16.09 6.57 8.52
C SER A 41 14.94 6.31 7.55
N ASP A 42 13.74 6.19 8.08
CA ASP A 42 12.52 5.93 7.32
C ASP A 42 11.54 7.08 7.54
N TYR A 43 11.19 7.79 6.48
CA TYR A 43 10.30 8.93 6.51
C TYR A 43 9.36 8.92 5.33
N TYR A 44 8.09 8.80 5.64
CA TYR A 44 7.00 8.93 4.68
C TYR A 44 6.07 10.06 5.12
N PRO A 45 5.86 11.11 4.29
CA PRO A 45 5.09 12.29 4.69
C PRO A 45 3.63 11.99 5.08
N GLU A 46 3.05 10.98 4.45
CA GLU A 46 1.65 10.57 4.65
C GLU A 46 1.49 9.53 5.76
N GLY A 47 2.57 8.93 6.23
CA GLY A 47 2.50 7.88 7.22
C GLY A 47 3.54 8.06 8.30
N HIS A 48 3.15 7.91 9.52
CA HIS A 48 3.98 8.02 10.70
C HIS A 48 4.98 6.87 10.80
N GLN A 49 5.99 6.82 9.92
CA GLN A 49 7.03 5.80 9.91
C GLN A 49 8.41 6.44 10.01
N SER A 50 8.59 7.23 11.06
CA SER A 50 9.86 7.88 11.36
C SER A 50 10.22 7.70 12.83
N GLY A 51 11.33 8.27 13.26
CA GLY A 51 11.76 8.23 14.65
C GLY A 51 12.45 6.95 15.04
N VAL A 52 12.32 6.56 16.31
CA VAL A 52 12.89 5.31 16.82
C VAL A 52 12.09 4.13 16.34
N THR A 53 12.76 3.18 15.70
CA THR A 53 12.18 1.91 15.26
C THR A 53 13.02 0.75 15.77
N ILE A 54 12.35 -0.28 16.31
CA ILE A 54 12.98 -1.47 16.87
C ILE A 54 12.61 -2.67 16.02
N ILE A 55 13.62 -3.34 15.48
CA ILE A 55 13.48 -4.59 14.72
C ILE A 55 14.14 -5.68 15.57
N GLN A 56 13.34 -6.61 16.04
CA GLN A 56 13.77 -7.69 16.94
C GLN A 56 13.51 -9.03 16.26
N HIS A 57 14.57 -9.83 16.10
CA HIS A 57 14.52 -11.12 15.41
C HIS A 57 13.83 -11.07 14.04
N GLY A 58 14.19 -10.04 13.24
CA GLY A 58 13.63 -9.83 11.90
C GLY A 58 12.22 -9.24 11.85
N VAL A 59 11.60 -8.95 12.98
CA VAL A 59 10.25 -8.37 13.09
C VAL A 59 10.34 -6.96 13.67
N ARG A 60 9.72 -5.99 13.03
CA ARG A 60 9.57 -4.63 13.56
C ARG A 60 8.52 -4.65 14.68
N VAL A 61 8.98 -4.51 15.93
CA VAL A 61 8.13 -4.62 17.13
C VAL A 61 7.66 -3.27 17.66
N ALA A 62 8.37 -2.18 17.32
CA ALA A 62 8.02 -0.82 17.71
C ALA A 62 8.46 0.17 16.64
N ALA A 63 7.75 1.27 16.48
CA ALA A 63 8.02 2.32 15.52
C ALA A 63 7.63 3.71 16.03
N ASN A 64 7.85 4.74 15.22
CA ASN A 64 7.36 6.10 15.41
C ASN A 64 7.80 6.75 16.73
N GLY A 65 8.97 6.35 17.25
CA GLY A 65 9.54 6.95 18.46
C GLY A 65 9.89 8.42 18.26
N ASP A 66 8.94 9.32 18.52
CA ASP A 66 9.07 10.77 18.31
C ASP A 66 8.25 11.55 19.34
N LEU A 67 8.53 12.85 19.43
CA LEU A 67 7.70 13.78 20.17
C LEU A 67 6.41 14.05 19.40
N ARG A 68 5.28 13.83 20.05
CA ARG A 68 3.96 14.06 19.48
C ARG A 68 3.28 15.26 20.14
N LEU A 69 2.74 16.14 19.29
CA LEU A 69 1.86 17.22 19.69
C LEU A 69 0.42 16.81 19.38
N GLU A 70 -0.29 16.33 20.36
CA GLU A 70 -1.62 15.78 20.20
C GLU A 70 -2.64 16.63 20.98
N PRO A 71 -3.76 17.06 20.37
CA PRO A 71 -4.83 17.73 21.09
C PRO A 71 -5.40 16.83 22.17
N SER A 72 -5.46 15.52 21.91
CA SER A 72 -5.74 14.46 22.86
C SER A 72 -4.89 13.25 22.56
N PRO A 73 -4.62 12.36 23.52
CA PRO A 73 -3.80 11.18 23.29
C PRO A 73 -4.31 10.32 22.14
N GLY A 74 -3.39 9.89 21.26
CA GLY A 74 -3.72 9.06 20.12
C GLY A 74 -4.23 9.78 18.89
N GLN A 75 -4.36 11.11 18.94
CA GLN A 75 -4.69 11.89 17.75
C GLN A 75 -3.49 12.08 16.82
N TRP A 76 -3.78 12.45 15.58
CA TRP A 76 -2.76 12.73 14.60
C TRP A 76 -1.95 13.97 15.00
N SER A 77 -0.66 13.77 15.12
CA SER A 77 0.30 14.85 15.36
C SER A 77 0.68 15.51 14.04
N PRO A 78 0.96 16.82 14.06
CA PRO A 78 1.61 17.44 12.90
C PRO A 78 2.95 16.79 12.61
N VAL A 79 3.34 16.78 11.34
CA VAL A 79 4.64 16.25 10.92
C VAL A 79 5.72 17.28 11.20
N PRO A 80 6.73 16.98 12.03
CA PRO A 80 7.81 17.91 12.29
C PRO A 80 8.70 18.08 11.05
N LYS A 81 9.36 19.21 10.94
CA LYS A 81 10.45 19.39 9.98
C LYS A 81 11.75 18.85 10.55
N TRP A 82 12.56 18.32 9.65
CA TRP A 82 13.87 17.76 9.96
C TRP A 82 14.96 18.82 9.81
N GLY A 83 15.79 18.90 10.85
CA GLY A 83 17.02 19.65 10.83
C GLY A 83 18.23 18.73 10.66
N VAL A 84 19.34 19.11 11.32
CA VAL A 84 20.59 18.39 11.23
C VAL A 84 20.46 17.02 11.92
N ARG A 85 20.90 15.98 11.20
CA ARG A 85 21.11 14.62 11.73
C ARG A 85 22.62 14.43 11.95
N THR A 86 22.99 13.96 13.12
CA THR A 86 24.38 13.70 13.46
C THR A 86 24.54 12.22 13.83
N VAL A 87 25.47 11.57 13.18
CA VAL A 87 25.86 10.17 13.44
C VAL A 87 27.26 10.18 14.05
N ASP A 88 27.41 9.69 15.28
CA ASP A 88 28.66 9.66 16.03
C ASP A 88 29.07 8.22 16.31
N LEU A 89 29.94 7.71 15.45
CA LEU A 89 30.47 6.33 15.56
C LEU A 89 31.34 6.14 16.78
N GLU A 90 32.04 7.19 17.26
CA GLU A 90 32.92 7.11 18.44
C GLU A 90 32.11 6.98 19.73
N ASN A 91 31.07 7.83 19.88
CA ASN A 91 30.19 7.82 21.05
C ASN A 91 29.02 6.87 20.92
N GLN A 92 28.87 6.17 19.76
CA GLN A 92 27.80 5.22 19.49
C GLN A 92 26.42 5.88 19.69
N SER A 93 26.21 7.04 19.06
CA SER A 93 24.97 7.79 19.15
C SER A 93 24.51 8.37 17.80
N ILE A 94 23.20 8.55 17.67
CA ILE A 94 22.59 9.30 16.57
C ILE A 94 21.66 10.33 17.20
N SER A 95 21.73 11.57 16.72
CA SER A 95 20.81 12.62 17.11
C SER A 95 20.14 13.24 15.89
N GLN A 96 18.88 13.62 16.06
CA GLN A 96 18.08 14.32 15.06
C GLN A 96 17.53 15.59 15.64
N ARG A 97 17.78 16.69 14.97
CA ARG A 97 17.17 18.00 15.24
C ARG A 97 15.83 18.07 14.52
N LEU A 98 14.80 18.56 15.19
CA LEU A 98 13.45 18.63 14.66
C LEU A 98 12.79 19.95 15.12
N TRP A 99 11.75 20.35 14.41
CA TRP A 99 10.91 21.46 14.88
C TRP A 99 9.49 21.38 14.31
N TYR A 100 8.55 21.88 15.06
CA TYR A 100 7.20 22.13 14.61
C TYR A 100 7.12 23.57 14.12
N PRO A 101 6.89 23.79 12.81
CA PRO A 101 6.77 25.14 12.25
C PRO A 101 5.39 25.72 12.55
N ASP A 102 5.22 26.95 12.14
CA ASP A 102 3.96 27.65 12.01
C ASP A 102 2.94 26.76 11.27
N SER A 103 1.84 26.45 11.93
CA SER A 103 0.80 25.59 11.43
C SER A 103 0.15 26.10 10.16
N SER A 104 0.08 27.43 9.97
CA SER A 104 -0.47 28.08 8.77
C SER A 104 0.37 27.81 7.52
N LYS A 105 1.64 27.48 7.68
CA LYS A 105 2.61 27.30 6.58
C LYS A 105 3.00 25.86 6.31
N ASN A 106 2.65 24.93 7.18
CA ASN A 106 3.12 23.55 7.08
C ASN A 106 2.00 22.51 7.16
N ARG A 107 0.86 22.82 6.61
CA ARG A 107 -0.23 21.88 6.50
C ARG A 107 -0.10 21.12 5.19
N ARG A 108 0.51 19.93 5.24
CA ARG A 108 0.54 18.98 4.14
C ARG A 108 -0.21 17.71 4.52
N GLY A 109 -0.95 17.20 3.54
CA GLY A 109 -1.58 15.89 3.64
C GLY A 109 -2.61 15.78 4.75
N PHE A 110 -2.60 14.67 5.43
CA PHE A 110 -3.58 14.18 6.37
C PHE A 110 -3.71 14.95 7.70
N ASN A 111 -3.37 16.20 7.77
CA ASN A 111 -3.43 16.89 9.05
C ASN A 111 -4.47 18.03 9.09
N PRO A 112 -5.75 17.72 9.32
CA PRO A 112 -6.80 18.71 9.47
C PRO A 112 -6.81 19.35 10.88
N VAL A 113 -6.04 18.81 11.83
CA VAL A 113 -6.02 19.35 13.20
C VAL A 113 -5.39 20.75 13.17
N ILE A 114 -6.15 21.73 13.62
CA ILE A 114 -5.68 23.10 13.83
C ILE A 114 -4.96 23.14 15.17
N TYR A 115 -3.68 23.45 15.16
CA TYR A 115 -2.89 23.69 16.35
C TYR A 115 -2.16 25.03 16.24
N PRO A 116 -1.83 25.67 17.35
CA PRO A 116 -1.19 26.97 17.35
C PRO A 116 0.22 26.93 16.77
N ASP A 117 0.71 28.10 16.37
CA ASP A 117 2.08 28.29 15.88
C ASP A 117 3.05 28.23 17.05
N LEU A 118 3.73 27.13 17.19
CA LEU A 118 4.64 26.93 18.32
C LEU A 118 6.08 27.35 18.00
N ASN A 119 6.53 27.29 16.73
CA ASN A 119 7.92 27.45 16.36
C ASN A 119 8.86 26.69 17.30
N PHE A 120 8.50 25.48 17.58
CA PHE A 120 9.01 24.70 18.68
C PHE A 120 10.14 23.78 18.20
N PHE A 121 11.31 23.89 18.84
CA PHE A 121 12.52 23.14 18.49
C PHE A 121 12.86 22.11 19.54
N TYR A 122 13.25 20.92 19.09
CA TYR A 122 13.68 19.85 19.96
C TYR A 122 14.73 18.97 19.27
N GLN A 123 15.40 18.16 20.08
CA GLN A 123 16.33 17.15 19.62
C GLN A 123 16.02 15.83 20.30
N ILE A 124 16.09 14.76 19.52
CA ILE A 124 16.09 13.40 20.05
C ILE A 124 17.47 12.79 19.81
N GLU A 125 18.02 12.16 20.82
CA GLU A 125 19.26 11.37 20.75
C GLU A 125 18.97 9.93 21.16
N ILE A 126 19.49 8.99 20.38
CA ILE A 126 19.62 7.60 20.80
C ILE A 126 21.10 7.23 20.94
N LYS A 127 21.42 6.47 22.00
CA LYS A 127 22.79 6.07 22.32
C LYS A 127 22.84 4.64 22.84
N ALA A 128 23.69 3.81 22.25
CA ALA A 128 23.92 2.45 22.75
C ALA A 128 24.64 2.48 24.11
N THR A 129 24.23 1.58 25.02
CA THR A 129 24.81 1.47 26.36
C THR A 129 25.85 0.36 26.50
N GLY A 130 26.06 -0.42 25.41
CA GLY A 130 27.09 -1.44 25.35
C GLY A 130 26.65 -2.84 25.77
N ASP A 131 25.46 -3.01 26.33
CA ASP A 131 24.90 -4.27 26.82
C ASP A 131 23.69 -4.79 26.04
N GLY A 132 23.45 -4.25 24.84
CA GLY A 132 22.26 -4.53 24.04
C GLY A 132 21.09 -3.59 24.32
N SER A 133 21.25 -2.67 25.27
CA SER A 133 20.30 -1.60 25.55
C SER A 133 20.71 -0.30 24.85
N PHE A 134 19.76 0.62 24.73
CA PHE A 134 20.03 1.97 24.27
C PHE A 134 19.19 2.97 25.06
N THR A 135 19.65 4.21 25.12
CA THR A 135 18.91 5.32 25.73
C THR A 135 18.26 6.17 24.65
N VAL A 136 17.09 6.68 24.96
CA VAL A 136 16.40 7.74 24.20
C VAL A 136 16.37 8.97 25.09
N THR A 137 16.86 10.11 24.58
CA THR A 137 16.83 11.40 25.29
C THR A 137 16.14 12.44 24.41
N VAL A 138 15.16 13.13 24.97
CA VAL A 138 14.49 14.26 24.32
C VAL A 138 14.90 15.53 25.04
N ASP A 139 15.49 16.45 24.31
CA ASP A 139 15.85 17.80 24.76
C ASP A 139 15.03 18.84 24.00
N LEU A 140 14.51 19.82 24.73
CA LEU A 140 13.79 20.96 24.19
C LEU A 140 14.65 22.22 24.30
N ASP A 141 14.59 23.13 23.33
CA ASP A 141 15.31 24.41 23.41
C ASP A 141 14.73 25.33 24.47
N GLU A 142 13.42 25.35 24.52
CA GLU A 142 12.62 26.16 25.44
C GLU A 142 11.50 25.30 26.03
N PRO A 143 10.98 25.65 27.24
CA PRO A 143 9.82 24.98 27.80
C PRO A 143 8.61 25.13 26.88
N LEU A 144 7.78 24.08 26.84
CA LEU A 144 6.48 24.15 26.17
C LEU A 144 5.59 25.22 26.79
N PRO A 145 4.76 25.93 26.01
CA PRO A 145 3.63 26.69 26.53
C PRO A 145 2.75 25.82 27.44
N ASP A 146 2.22 26.42 28.51
CA ASP A 146 1.46 25.68 29.52
C ASP A 146 0.27 24.88 28.93
N GLU A 147 -0.34 25.38 27.88
CA GLU A 147 -1.46 24.74 27.19
C GLU A 147 -1.10 23.44 26.47
N TRP A 148 0.20 23.22 26.20
CA TRP A 148 0.70 22.03 25.58
C TRP A 148 1.39 21.05 26.53
N CYS A 149 1.59 21.45 27.76
CA CYS A 149 2.02 20.52 28.80
C CYS A 149 0.95 19.41 28.92
N ASP A 150 1.39 18.19 29.10
CA ASP A 150 0.56 16.97 29.12
C ASP A 150 -0.08 16.57 27.77
N ARG A 151 -0.22 17.50 26.81
CA ARG A 151 -0.64 17.20 25.44
C ARG A 151 0.52 16.80 24.53
N ALA A 152 1.72 17.30 24.80
CA ALA A 152 2.93 16.85 24.13
C ALA A 152 3.60 15.73 24.94
N GLY A 153 4.08 14.71 24.24
CA GLY A 153 4.79 13.60 24.85
C GLY A 153 5.66 12.86 23.85
N PHE A 154 6.67 12.16 24.35
CA PHE A 154 7.42 11.22 23.52
C PHE A 154 6.61 9.92 23.47
N ASN A 155 6.25 9.52 22.27
CA ASN A 155 5.52 8.29 22.00
C ASN A 155 6.43 7.26 21.34
N LEU A 156 6.20 5.98 21.65
CA LEU A 156 6.71 4.83 20.92
C LEU A 156 5.51 3.92 20.65
N GLU A 157 5.28 3.59 19.39
CA GLU A 157 4.09 2.86 18.96
C GLU A 157 4.39 1.37 18.77
N LEU A 158 3.49 0.52 19.28
CA LEU A 158 3.60 -0.94 19.22
C LEU A 158 2.49 -1.51 18.33
N PHE A 159 2.81 -2.57 17.60
CA PHE A 159 1.90 -3.23 16.67
C PHE A 159 0.92 -4.15 17.40
N PRO A 160 -0.38 -3.85 17.49
CA PRO A 160 -1.34 -4.64 18.26
C PRO A 160 -1.44 -6.08 17.79
N GLY A 161 -1.45 -6.33 16.47
CA GLY A 161 -1.53 -7.69 15.92
C GLY A 161 -0.43 -8.63 16.39
N ASP A 162 0.76 -8.09 16.68
CA ASP A 162 1.89 -8.86 17.21
C ASP A 162 1.76 -9.12 18.73
N LEU A 163 0.88 -8.37 19.42
CA LEU A 163 0.77 -8.36 20.87
C LEU A 163 -0.52 -8.99 21.43
N PHE A 164 -1.53 -9.22 20.62
CA PHE A 164 -2.77 -9.81 21.09
C PHE A 164 -2.55 -11.09 21.88
N GLY A 165 -3.19 -11.16 23.08
CA GLY A 165 -3.05 -12.26 24.04
C GLY A 165 -1.71 -12.30 24.78
N LYS A 166 -0.74 -11.41 24.47
CA LYS A 166 0.50 -11.28 25.24
C LYS A 166 0.27 -10.46 26.50
N THR A 167 1.23 -10.50 27.40
CA THR A 167 1.13 -9.82 28.69
C THR A 167 2.06 -8.60 28.78
N TYR A 168 1.77 -7.71 29.72
CA TYR A 168 2.67 -6.64 30.13
C TYR A 168 2.76 -6.53 31.65
N LEU A 169 3.89 -5.99 32.13
CA LEU A 169 4.09 -5.66 33.54
C LEU A 169 4.51 -4.19 33.65
N MET A 170 3.89 -3.46 34.58
CA MET A 170 4.18 -2.03 34.85
C MET A 170 4.23 -1.79 36.35
N ASP A 171 5.43 -1.68 36.93
CA ASP A 171 5.65 -1.38 38.38
C ASP A 171 4.73 -2.13 39.35
N GLY A 172 4.54 -3.42 39.14
CA GLY A 172 3.67 -4.27 39.95
C GLY A 172 2.21 -4.38 39.51
N THR A 173 1.82 -3.60 38.47
CA THR A 173 0.56 -3.82 37.74
C THR A 173 0.84 -4.80 36.59
N SER A 174 -0.10 -5.66 36.28
CA SER A 174 -0.03 -6.57 35.14
C SER A 174 -1.29 -6.53 34.31
N GLY A 175 -1.16 -6.81 33.02
CA GLY A 175 -2.30 -6.86 32.10
C GLY A 175 -2.03 -7.71 30.88
N ILE A 176 -3.04 -7.82 30.06
CA ILE A 176 -3.03 -8.55 28.80
C ILE A 176 -3.38 -7.55 27.69
N PHE A 177 -2.67 -7.63 26.55
CA PHE A 177 -3.01 -6.91 25.34
C PHE A 177 -4.24 -7.59 24.70
N MET A 178 -5.40 -6.99 24.91
CA MET A 178 -6.69 -7.59 24.50
C MET A 178 -6.95 -7.36 23.00
N ASP A 179 -7.62 -8.33 22.36
CA ASP A 179 -8.07 -8.21 20.97
C ASP A 179 -9.05 -7.05 20.81
N GLN A 180 -10.01 -6.91 21.72
CA GLN A 180 -10.91 -5.78 21.76
C GLN A 180 -10.27 -4.57 22.44
N PRO A 181 -10.49 -3.35 21.92
CA PRO A 181 -10.04 -2.13 22.58
C PRO A 181 -10.57 -2.05 24.00
N VAL A 182 -9.68 -1.78 24.95
CA VAL A 182 -10.01 -1.66 26.38
C VAL A 182 -9.29 -0.48 27.02
N GLY A 183 -9.83 -0.01 28.10
CA GLY A 183 -9.28 1.05 28.92
C GLY A 183 -10.38 1.75 29.72
N PRO A 184 -10.03 2.41 30.82
CA PRO A 184 -11.01 3.23 31.56
C PRO A 184 -11.44 4.39 30.67
N MET A 185 -12.76 4.56 30.51
CA MET A 185 -13.31 5.70 29.79
C MET A 185 -13.18 6.97 30.65
N GLN A 186 -12.75 8.04 30.03
CA GLN A 186 -12.68 9.38 30.60
C GLN A 186 -13.14 10.40 29.55
N GLU A 187 -13.51 11.57 30.01
CA GLU A 187 -13.86 12.68 29.13
C GLU A 187 -12.65 13.61 28.98
N TYR A 188 -12.38 13.98 27.71
CA TYR A 188 -11.33 14.91 27.35
C TYR A 188 -11.86 15.89 26.30
N ASP A 189 -11.93 17.17 26.63
CA ASP A 189 -12.51 18.23 25.78
C ASP A 189 -13.93 17.89 25.26
N GLY A 190 -14.76 17.24 26.12
CA GLY A 190 -16.12 16.82 25.76
C GLY A 190 -16.22 15.55 24.91
N GLU A 191 -15.12 14.89 24.62
CA GLU A 191 -15.06 13.65 23.85
C GLU A 191 -14.74 12.47 24.78
N PRO A 192 -15.41 11.32 24.64
CA PRO A 192 -15.07 10.14 25.40
C PRO A 192 -13.79 9.52 24.86
N LEU A 193 -12.78 9.38 25.69
CA LEU A 193 -11.52 8.70 25.38
C LEU A 193 -11.23 7.59 26.38
N THR A 194 -10.46 6.59 25.96
CA THR A 194 -9.88 5.64 26.91
C THR A 194 -8.72 6.28 27.65
N GLY A 195 -8.61 6.00 28.94
CA GLY A 195 -7.43 6.35 29.74
C GLY A 195 -6.29 5.34 29.54
N PRO A 196 -5.12 5.59 30.15
CA PRO A 196 -4.01 4.65 30.06
C PRO A 196 -4.37 3.31 30.73
N LEU A 197 -3.93 2.22 30.11
CA LEU A 197 -4.06 0.86 30.66
C LEU A 197 -3.23 0.70 31.94
N ALA A 198 -2.08 1.34 32.01
CA ALA A 198 -1.20 1.35 33.17
C ALA A 198 -0.26 2.57 33.11
N THR A 199 0.22 2.98 34.28
CA THR A 199 1.20 4.07 34.45
C THR A 199 2.27 3.62 35.46
N GLY A 200 3.55 3.85 35.11
CA GLY A 200 4.68 3.46 35.95
C GLY A 200 6.02 3.95 35.39
N ARG A 201 7.11 3.48 35.96
CA ARG A 201 8.46 3.83 35.52
C ARG A 201 9.20 2.69 34.83
N SER A 202 8.67 1.48 34.93
CA SER A 202 9.26 0.29 34.30
C SER A 202 8.16 -0.53 33.65
N LEU A 203 8.20 -0.61 32.32
CA LEU A 203 7.29 -1.40 31.50
C LEU A 203 8.06 -2.61 30.93
N VAL A 204 7.49 -3.79 31.07
CA VAL A 204 7.94 -5.02 30.39
C VAL A 204 6.82 -5.45 29.44
N ILE A 205 7.15 -5.57 28.17
CA ILE A 205 6.25 -6.01 27.10
C ILE A 205 6.58 -7.47 26.78
N ALA A 206 5.57 -8.32 26.66
CA ALA A 206 5.66 -9.74 26.34
C ALA A 206 6.75 -10.49 27.14
N PRO A 207 6.73 -10.43 28.50
CA PRO A 207 7.74 -11.07 29.33
C PRO A 207 7.84 -12.59 29.12
N GLU A 208 6.79 -13.22 28.64
CA GLU A 208 6.72 -14.65 28.34
C GLU A 208 7.42 -15.10 27.05
N LEU A 209 7.85 -14.14 26.21
CA LEU A 209 8.42 -14.44 24.88
C LEU A 209 9.82 -13.87 24.73
N ASP A 210 10.82 -14.76 24.69
CA ASP A 210 12.22 -14.35 24.51
C ASP A 210 12.48 -13.62 23.17
N LEU A 211 11.71 -13.92 22.13
CA LEU A 211 11.85 -13.28 20.82
C LEU A 211 11.17 -11.90 20.72
N GLN A 212 10.33 -11.51 21.70
CA GLN A 212 9.54 -10.27 21.64
C GLN A 212 9.68 -9.40 22.90
N ARG A 213 10.27 -9.92 23.97
CA ARG A 213 10.36 -9.20 25.23
C ARG A 213 11.16 -7.89 25.08
N VAL A 214 10.52 -6.78 25.48
CA VAL A 214 11.17 -5.45 25.55
C VAL A 214 10.94 -4.87 26.93
N VAL A 215 11.98 -4.31 27.53
CA VAL A 215 11.92 -3.58 28.80
C VAL A 215 12.17 -2.10 28.54
N ILE A 216 11.28 -1.24 29.02
CA ILE A 216 11.42 0.22 28.92
C ILE A 216 11.43 0.79 30.34
N LYS A 217 12.44 1.56 30.68
CA LYS A 217 12.56 2.23 31.99
C LYS A 217 12.68 3.73 31.80
N SER A 218 11.84 4.49 32.46
CA SER A 218 11.93 5.94 32.46
C SER A 218 12.76 6.45 33.63
N GLN A 219 13.68 7.36 33.34
CA GLN A 219 14.49 8.13 34.30
C GLN A 219 13.96 9.57 34.43
N SER A 220 12.94 9.94 33.67
CA SER A 220 12.23 11.21 33.70
C SER A 220 10.79 11.02 34.23
N GLU A 221 9.80 11.52 33.53
CA GLU A 221 8.40 11.34 33.86
C GLU A 221 7.93 9.87 33.73
N PRO A 222 6.85 9.48 34.40
CA PRO A 222 6.28 8.14 34.25
C PRO A 222 5.98 7.79 32.80
N ILE A 223 5.96 6.50 32.53
CA ILE A 223 5.50 5.92 31.29
C ILE A 223 4.01 5.63 31.44
N GLU A 224 3.24 5.98 30.42
CA GLU A 224 1.84 5.60 30.26
C GLU A 224 1.75 4.57 29.14
N LEU A 225 1.02 3.49 29.32
CA LEU A 225 0.66 2.53 28.28
C LEU A 225 -0.79 2.76 27.89
N TRP A 226 -1.03 3.07 26.63
CA TRP A 226 -2.35 3.37 26.09
C TRP A 226 -2.77 2.34 25.05
N ASP A 227 -4.08 2.08 24.97
CA ASP A 227 -4.72 1.47 23.82
C ASP A 227 -5.24 2.57 22.89
N GLY A 228 -4.46 2.89 21.87
CA GLY A 228 -4.79 3.99 20.96
C GLY A 228 -5.84 3.64 19.89
N ARG A 229 -6.34 2.41 19.85
CA ARG A 229 -7.26 1.95 18.80
C ARG A 229 -8.63 2.64 18.82
N THR A 230 -9.04 3.16 19.96
CA THR A 230 -10.27 3.94 20.11
C THR A 230 -10.05 5.44 19.96
N ASN A 231 -8.82 5.88 19.81
CA ASN A 231 -8.45 7.28 19.80
C ASN A 231 -8.08 7.71 18.36
N HIS A 232 -9.03 8.27 17.64
CA HIS A 232 -8.83 9.02 16.40
C HIS A 232 -7.88 8.37 15.38
N ASN A 233 -8.26 7.23 14.82
CA ASN A 233 -7.50 6.55 13.76
C ASN A 233 -6.06 6.13 14.13
N ASN A 234 -5.76 6.07 15.41
CA ASN A 234 -4.51 5.54 15.89
C ASN A 234 -4.68 4.06 16.22
N GLY A 235 -4.24 3.20 15.32
CA GLY A 235 -4.37 1.74 15.44
C GLY A 235 -3.34 1.07 16.36
N TRP A 236 -2.63 1.80 17.22
CA TRP A 236 -1.46 1.32 17.95
C TRP A 236 -1.72 1.15 19.45
N TYR A 237 -0.93 0.28 20.11
CA TYR A 237 -0.64 0.50 21.53
C TYR A 237 0.46 1.56 21.62
N ILE A 238 0.31 2.50 22.54
CA ILE A 238 1.20 3.64 22.67
C ILE A 238 1.90 3.58 24.01
N VAL A 239 3.22 3.63 23.99
CA VAL A 239 4.06 3.87 25.16
C VAL A 239 4.43 5.35 25.15
N ARG A 240 4.04 6.11 26.19
CA ARG A 240 4.17 7.56 26.20
C ARG A 240 4.75 8.09 27.51
N SER A 241 5.59 9.11 27.44
CA SER A 241 5.88 9.99 28.58
C SER A 241 5.53 11.43 28.24
N PRO A 242 4.61 12.07 28.98
CA PRO A 242 4.25 13.46 28.75
C PRO A 242 5.40 14.42 29.05
N ILE A 243 5.41 15.57 28.40
CA ILE A 243 6.33 16.66 28.69
C ILE A 243 5.73 17.55 29.78
N THR A 244 6.40 17.64 30.91
CA THR A 244 5.95 18.45 32.03
C THR A 244 6.34 19.92 31.92
N LYS A 245 5.65 20.75 32.64
CA LYS A 245 5.87 22.20 32.67
C LYS A 245 7.31 22.56 33.04
N GLY A 246 7.93 23.40 32.22
CA GLY A 246 9.30 23.86 32.43
C GLY A 246 10.40 22.89 32.01
N ALA A 247 10.05 21.70 31.51
CA ALA A 247 11.02 20.72 31.06
C ALA A 247 11.78 21.22 29.81
N THR A 248 13.11 21.00 29.78
CA THR A 248 13.98 21.31 28.64
C THR A 248 15.00 20.17 28.43
N ARG A 249 16.07 20.12 29.21
CA ARG A 249 17.11 19.08 29.10
C ARG A 249 16.66 17.76 29.72
N GLY A 250 16.75 16.67 28.95
CA GLY A 250 16.29 15.36 29.37
C GLY A 250 14.80 15.35 29.74
N ALA A 251 14.00 16.13 29.03
CA ALA A 251 12.55 16.19 29.23
C ALA A 251 11.92 14.80 29.20
N VAL A 252 12.44 13.93 28.32
CA VAL A 252 12.23 12.47 28.38
C VAL A 252 13.59 11.79 28.37
N ARG A 253 13.73 10.78 29.21
CA ARG A 253 14.92 9.91 29.23
C ARG A 253 14.49 8.49 29.52
N TRP A 254 14.58 7.64 28.49
CA TRP A 254 14.28 6.22 28.60
C TRP A 254 15.52 5.37 28.38
N THR A 255 15.57 4.22 29.06
CA THR A 255 16.44 3.11 28.70
C THR A 255 15.57 1.99 28.15
N ILE A 256 15.85 1.56 26.93
CA ILE A 256 15.12 0.50 26.24
C ILE A 256 16.05 -0.71 26.07
N THR A 257 15.58 -1.86 26.49
CA THR A 257 16.31 -3.13 26.49
C THR A 257 15.48 -4.20 25.77
N PRO A 258 15.57 -4.33 24.44
CA PRO A 258 15.01 -5.45 23.72
C PRO A 258 15.81 -6.73 24.04
N ASN A 259 15.13 -7.84 24.26
CA ASN A 259 15.80 -9.12 24.50
C ASN A 259 16.35 -9.68 23.20
N THR A 260 17.50 -10.32 23.22
CA THR A 260 18.08 -11.01 22.08
C THR A 260 18.41 -12.44 22.43
N VAL A 261 18.16 -13.36 21.49
CA VAL A 261 18.48 -14.78 21.64
C VAL A 261 19.80 -15.04 20.93
N LYS A 262 20.78 -15.52 21.68
CA LYS A 262 22.12 -15.80 21.16
C LYS A 262 22.07 -16.91 20.10
N GLY A 263 22.77 -16.71 18.99
CA GLY A 263 22.78 -17.64 17.87
C GLY A 263 21.51 -17.62 17.04
N TRP A 264 20.67 -16.59 17.20
CA TRP A 264 19.49 -16.41 16.37
C TRP A 264 19.90 -16.16 14.91
N LYS A 265 19.19 -16.79 14.01
CA LYS A 265 19.30 -16.59 12.57
C LYS A 265 17.94 -16.44 11.96
N TYR A 266 17.85 -15.70 10.87
CA TYR A 266 16.65 -15.60 10.09
C TYR A 266 16.31 -16.94 9.44
N ASP A 267 15.11 -17.41 9.67
CA ASP A 267 14.64 -18.69 9.11
C ASP A 267 14.45 -18.58 7.59
N PRO A 268 14.86 -19.59 6.81
CA PRO A 268 14.63 -19.61 5.37
C PRO A 268 13.15 -19.47 5.02
N VAL A 269 12.82 -18.56 4.08
CA VAL A 269 11.48 -18.36 3.57
C VAL A 269 11.42 -18.78 2.10
N ILE A 270 10.53 -19.71 1.78
CA ILE A 270 10.31 -20.18 0.41
C ILE A 270 9.15 -19.38 -0.19
N GLN A 271 9.46 -18.54 -1.17
CA GLN A 271 8.52 -17.67 -1.87
C GLN A 271 8.13 -18.33 -3.19
N VAL A 272 6.87 -18.69 -3.31
CA VAL A 272 6.28 -19.39 -4.46
C VAL A 272 4.89 -18.80 -4.70
N SER A 273 4.42 -18.83 -5.95
CA SER A 273 3.03 -18.45 -6.25
C SER A 273 2.07 -19.29 -5.39
N GLN A 274 1.29 -18.62 -4.55
CA GLN A 274 0.32 -19.28 -3.67
C GLN A 274 -0.84 -19.92 -4.45
N LEU A 275 -1.08 -19.48 -5.67
CA LEU A 275 -2.02 -20.05 -6.61
C LEU A 275 -1.39 -21.26 -7.33
N GLY A 276 -0.24 -21.05 -7.93
CA GLY A 276 0.48 -22.03 -8.72
C GLY A 276 0.85 -21.52 -10.11
N TYR A 277 0.97 -22.44 -11.08
CA TYR A 277 1.54 -22.17 -12.40
C TYR A 277 0.84 -22.97 -13.49
N HIS A 278 0.81 -22.40 -14.69
CA HIS A 278 0.45 -23.20 -15.88
C HIS A 278 1.58 -24.20 -16.21
N PRO A 279 1.26 -25.41 -16.73
CA PRO A 279 2.28 -26.43 -17.06
C PRO A 279 3.44 -25.93 -17.92
N ASN A 280 3.16 -25.10 -18.92
CA ASN A 280 4.15 -24.57 -19.86
C ASN A 280 4.81 -23.26 -19.40
N GLN A 281 4.43 -22.73 -18.25
CA GLN A 281 4.99 -21.50 -17.69
C GLN A 281 6.37 -21.75 -17.07
N GLU A 282 7.22 -20.75 -17.03
CA GLU A 282 8.41 -20.77 -16.17
C GLU A 282 8.00 -20.90 -14.71
N LYS A 283 8.56 -21.87 -13.99
CA LYS A 283 8.23 -22.17 -12.59
C LYS A 283 9.47 -22.05 -11.74
N LYS A 284 9.57 -20.94 -11.00
CA LYS A 284 10.66 -20.68 -10.08
C LYS A 284 10.10 -20.29 -8.70
N ALA A 285 10.67 -20.88 -7.66
CA ALA A 285 10.57 -20.36 -6.31
C ALA A 285 11.83 -19.58 -5.95
N ILE A 286 11.72 -18.67 -5.02
CA ILE A 286 12.83 -17.92 -4.45
C ILE A 286 12.96 -18.30 -2.99
N VAL A 287 14.18 -18.52 -2.52
CA VAL A 287 14.46 -18.71 -1.10
C VAL A 287 15.19 -17.49 -0.57
N GLU A 288 14.62 -16.87 0.46
CA GLU A 288 15.20 -15.79 1.22
C GLU A 288 15.88 -16.38 2.46
N LEU A 289 17.14 -16.05 2.67
CA LEU A 289 18.02 -16.64 3.66
C LEU A 289 18.67 -15.57 4.54
N ASP A 290 19.05 -15.93 5.75
CA ASP A 290 19.95 -15.10 6.54
C ASP A 290 21.22 -14.74 5.72
N ALA A 291 21.69 -13.50 5.83
CA ALA A 291 22.85 -13.02 5.07
C ALA A 291 24.12 -13.84 5.33
N THR A 292 24.22 -14.45 6.49
CA THR A 292 25.37 -15.28 6.89
C THR A 292 25.26 -16.74 6.45
N GLU A 293 24.07 -17.16 5.98
CA GLU A 293 23.86 -18.55 5.57
C GLU A 293 24.50 -18.86 4.21
N THR A 294 24.93 -20.11 4.07
CA THR A 294 25.33 -20.67 2.77
C THR A 294 24.13 -21.44 2.23
N PRO A 295 23.67 -21.15 1.00
CA PRO A 295 22.57 -21.90 0.42
C PRO A 295 22.82 -23.41 0.42
N LEU A 296 21.79 -24.17 0.73
CA LEU A 296 21.83 -25.62 0.57
C LEU A 296 22.09 -25.98 -0.90
N PRO A 297 22.84 -27.05 -1.19
CA PRO A 297 23.20 -27.38 -2.58
C PRO A 297 21.99 -27.79 -3.42
N GLU A 298 20.94 -28.33 -2.78
CA GLU A 298 19.80 -28.91 -3.47
C GLU A 298 18.49 -28.58 -2.78
N PHE A 299 17.42 -28.55 -3.56
CA PHE A 299 16.04 -28.49 -3.09
C PHE A 299 15.24 -29.70 -3.59
N LYS A 300 14.09 -29.93 -2.98
CA LYS A 300 13.18 -31.01 -3.37
C LYS A 300 11.82 -30.47 -3.76
N LEU A 301 11.19 -31.09 -4.73
CA LEU A 301 9.79 -30.86 -5.07
C LEU A 301 9.01 -32.14 -4.79
N PHE A 302 7.94 -31.97 -4.04
CA PHE A 302 7.01 -33.03 -3.73
C PHE A 302 5.69 -32.83 -4.45
N ARG A 303 5.13 -33.91 -4.99
CA ARG A 303 3.73 -33.98 -5.40
C ARG A 303 2.92 -34.49 -4.23
N LEU A 304 1.73 -33.93 -4.02
CA LEU A 304 0.81 -34.38 -2.98
C LEU A 304 -0.21 -35.34 -3.57
N GLY A 305 -0.30 -36.53 -2.99
CA GLY A 305 -1.23 -37.59 -3.37
C GLY A 305 -1.96 -38.15 -2.16
N GLU A 306 -2.77 -39.19 -2.36
CA GLU A 306 -3.56 -39.84 -1.30
C GLU A 306 -2.68 -40.40 -0.17
N GLU A 307 -1.48 -40.87 -0.51
CA GLU A 307 -0.53 -41.45 0.46
C GLU A 307 0.41 -40.37 1.07
N GLY A 308 0.21 -39.09 0.76
CA GLY A 308 1.02 -37.98 1.24
C GLY A 308 1.96 -37.42 0.20
N ARG A 309 3.22 -37.14 0.58
CA ARG A 309 4.23 -36.51 -0.28
C ARG A 309 5.03 -37.50 -1.06
N GLU A 310 5.03 -37.39 -2.36
CA GLU A 310 5.87 -38.13 -3.31
C GLU A 310 6.99 -37.24 -3.82
N LEU A 311 8.25 -37.64 -3.68
CA LEU A 311 9.38 -36.92 -4.26
C LEU A 311 9.40 -37.05 -5.79
N VAL A 312 9.21 -35.93 -6.49
CA VAL A 312 9.19 -35.92 -7.96
C VAL A 312 10.40 -35.23 -8.58
N MET A 313 11.10 -34.40 -7.79
CA MET A 313 12.32 -33.75 -8.25
C MET A 313 13.25 -33.47 -7.08
N GLU A 314 14.54 -33.67 -7.33
CA GLU A 314 15.64 -33.14 -6.54
C GLU A 314 16.60 -32.43 -7.48
N LYS A 315 16.89 -31.17 -7.25
CA LYS A 315 17.63 -30.32 -8.20
C LYS A 315 18.51 -29.34 -7.47
N GLU A 316 19.57 -28.90 -8.13
CA GLU A 316 20.55 -27.93 -7.64
C GLU A 316 19.88 -26.59 -7.32
N THR A 317 20.24 -26.00 -6.18
CA THR A 317 19.90 -24.65 -5.78
C THR A 317 20.88 -23.67 -6.44
N ARG A 318 20.35 -22.63 -7.09
CA ARG A 318 21.18 -21.60 -7.71
C ARG A 318 21.23 -20.35 -6.85
N LEU A 319 22.42 -19.99 -6.36
CA LEU A 319 22.61 -18.70 -5.70
C LEU A 319 22.31 -17.57 -6.67
N TRP A 320 21.44 -16.64 -6.24
CA TRP A 320 21.18 -15.39 -6.97
C TRP A 320 22.15 -14.29 -6.50
N GLY A 321 22.25 -14.07 -5.17
CA GLY A 321 23.10 -13.04 -4.57
C GLY A 321 22.50 -12.44 -3.31
N GLU A 322 22.94 -11.22 -2.99
CA GLU A 322 22.44 -10.44 -1.86
C GLU A 322 21.50 -9.33 -2.34
N PHE A 323 20.39 -9.15 -1.64
CA PHE A 323 19.42 -8.09 -1.87
C PHE A 323 18.83 -7.62 -0.54
N LEU A 324 18.77 -6.31 -0.33
CA LEU A 324 18.40 -5.71 0.97
C LEU A 324 19.30 -6.22 2.09
N ARG A 325 18.74 -6.92 3.08
CA ARG A 325 19.45 -7.49 4.22
C ARG A 325 19.65 -8.99 4.16
N TYR A 326 19.18 -9.63 3.10
CA TYR A 326 19.10 -11.08 2.99
C TYR A 326 19.91 -11.62 1.81
N LYS A 327 20.14 -12.91 1.81
CA LYS A 327 20.71 -13.66 0.70
C LYS A 327 19.61 -14.45 0.01
N TYR A 328 19.70 -14.56 -1.31
CA TYR A 328 18.65 -15.18 -2.13
C TYR A 328 19.20 -16.29 -3.01
N ALA A 329 18.40 -17.33 -3.16
CA ALA A 329 18.64 -18.41 -4.10
C ALA A 329 17.38 -18.71 -4.90
N THR A 330 17.55 -19.22 -6.11
CA THR A 330 16.46 -19.62 -7.00
C THR A 330 16.35 -21.13 -7.12
N LEU A 331 15.14 -21.62 -7.14
CA LEU A 331 14.75 -23.03 -7.22
C LEU A 331 13.90 -23.21 -8.47
N ASP A 332 14.51 -23.71 -9.56
CA ASP A 332 13.85 -23.87 -10.86
C ASP A 332 13.27 -25.28 -11.03
N PHE A 333 11.95 -25.38 -11.15
CA PHE A 333 11.21 -26.60 -11.41
C PHE A 333 10.34 -26.50 -12.69
N SER A 334 10.74 -25.67 -13.63
CA SER A 334 10.01 -25.41 -14.89
C SER A 334 9.75 -26.67 -15.71
N SER A 335 10.60 -27.71 -15.57
CA SER A 335 10.44 -28.98 -16.29
C SER A 335 9.28 -29.86 -15.78
N ILE A 336 8.61 -29.49 -14.70
CA ILE A 336 7.43 -30.20 -14.21
C ILE A 336 6.19 -29.65 -14.92
N GLU A 337 5.61 -30.44 -15.80
CA GLU A 337 4.43 -30.09 -16.60
C GLU A 337 3.19 -30.90 -16.20
N GLU A 338 3.37 -31.93 -15.38
CA GLU A 338 2.27 -32.81 -14.96
C GLU A 338 1.32 -32.06 -14.02
N PRO A 339 0.00 -32.04 -14.31
CA PRO A 339 -0.98 -31.42 -13.42
C PRO A 339 -1.01 -32.09 -12.03
N GLY A 340 -1.14 -31.26 -10.99
CA GLY A 340 -1.18 -31.78 -9.61
C GLY A 340 -1.00 -30.67 -8.58
N ILE A 341 -0.96 -31.10 -7.32
CA ILE A 341 -0.65 -30.23 -6.17
C ILE A 341 0.79 -30.50 -5.72
N TYR A 342 1.53 -29.43 -5.51
CA TYR A 342 2.96 -29.51 -5.26
C TYR A 342 3.38 -28.70 -4.03
N GLN A 343 4.52 -29.06 -3.45
CA GLN A 343 5.24 -28.31 -2.42
C GLN A 343 6.74 -28.33 -2.69
N VAL A 344 7.38 -27.18 -2.57
CA VAL A 344 8.84 -27.05 -2.56
C VAL A 344 9.34 -27.28 -1.13
N ALA A 345 10.40 -28.07 -0.99
CA ALA A 345 11.14 -28.23 0.25
C ALA A 345 12.56 -27.71 0.12
N TYR A 346 13.00 -26.95 1.13
CA TYR A 346 14.35 -26.47 1.26
C TYR A 346 14.85 -26.76 2.68
N GLY A 347 15.71 -27.75 2.83
CA GLY A 347 16.07 -28.31 4.13
C GLY A 347 14.82 -28.87 4.84
N ASP A 348 14.55 -28.39 6.03
CA ASP A 348 13.37 -28.72 6.85
C ASP A 348 12.15 -27.81 6.59
N LYS A 349 12.32 -26.76 5.80
CA LYS A 349 11.23 -25.83 5.45
C LYS A 349 10.44 -26.32 4.25
N LEU A 350 9.14 -26.05 4.28
CA LEU A 350 8.19 -26.37 3.19
C LEU A 350 7.46 -25.09 2.75
N SER A 351 7.26 -24.94 1.46
CA SER A 351 6.35 -23.94 0.94
C SER A 351 4.90 -24.25 1.30
N HIS A 352 4.01 -23.30 1.15
CA HIS A 352 2.59 -23.61 0.99
C HIS A 352 2.39 -24.52 -0.23
N ALA A 353 1.29 -25.27 -0.25
CA ALA A 353 0.92 -26.07 -1.41
C ALA A 353 0.43 -25.16 -2.54
N PHE A 354 0.79 -25.50 -3.77
CA PHE A 354 0.36 -24.80 -4.97
C PHE A 354 -0.02 -25.79 -6.07
N ARG A 355 -0.79 -25.31 -7.06
CA ARG A 355 -1.27 -26.18 -8.14
C ARG A 355 -0.48 -25.94 -9.42
N ILE A 356 -0.22 -27.00 -10.19
CA ILE A 356 0.17 -26.90 -11.61
C ILE A 356 -1.00 -27.44 -12.41
N ASP A 357 -1.61 -26.60 -13.25
CA ASP A 357 -2.72 -27.00 -14.09
C ASP A 357 -2.95 -26.02 -15.23
N LYS A 358 -3.61 -26.49 -16.31
CA LYS A 358 -3.92 -25.64 -17.48
C LYS A 358 -4.95 -24.57 -17.19
N ASP A 359 -5.91 -24.85 -16.28
CA ASP A 359 -6.98 -23.91 -15.91
C ASP A 359 -6.64 -23.04 -14.69
N ILE A 360 -5.36 -22.95 -14.32
CA ILE A 360 -4.92 -22.27 -13.10
C ILE A 360 -5.37 -20.79 -13.02
N TYR A 361 -5.45 -20.11 -14.16
CA TYR A 361 -5.84 -18.71 -14.26
C TYR A 361 -7.29 -18.50 -14.70
N ASP A 362 -8.01 -19.57 -15.01
CA ASP A 362 -9.37 -19.52 -15.56
C ASP A 362 -10.45 -19.45 -14.48
N LYS A 363 -10.26 -20.10 -13.31
CA LYS A 363 -11.27 -20.24 -12.27
C LYS A 363 -10.77 -19.84 -10.88
N GLY A 364 -11.59 -19.01 -10.20
CA GLY A 364 -11.38 -18.64 -8.80
C GLY A 364 -10.17 -17.74 -8.58
N THR A 365 -9.70 -17.03 -9.60
CA THR A 365 -8.51 -16.18 -9.54
C THR A 365 -8.89 -14.71 -9.71
N TRP A 366 -9.47 -14.32 -10.83
CA TRP A 366 -9.94 -12.97 -11.08
C TRP A 366 -11.41 -12.77 -10.71
N GLN A 367 -12.22 -13.83 -10.75
CA GLN A 367 -13.66 -13.79 -10.47
C GLN A 367 -13.97 -13.18 -9.10
N PRO A 368 -13.29 -13.52 -8.00
CA PRO A 368 -13.60 -12.91 -6.71
C PRO A 368 -13.51 -11.38 -6.72
N THR A 369 -12.64 -10.81 -7.54
CA THR A 369 -12.53 -9.35 -7.66
C THR A 369 -13.77 -8.75 -8.33
N LEU A 370 -14.25 -9.36 -9.40
CA LEU A 370 -15.44 -8.90 -10.11
C LEU A 370 -16.74 -9.20 -9.35
N GLU A 371 -16.84 -10.38 -8.74
CA GLU A 371 -18.04 -10.86 -8.09
C GLU A 371 -18.26 -10.33 -6.67
N TYR A 372 -17.18 -10.02 -5.93
CA TYR A 372 -17.26 -9.56 -4.55
C TYR A 372 -16.67 -8.16 -4.36
N TYR A 373 -15.40 -7.99 -4.71
CA TYR A 373 -14.70 -6.76 -4.35
C TYR A 373 -15.33 -5.53 -5.00
N LEU A 374 -15.54 -5.54 -6.31
CA LEU A 374 -16.15 -4.40 -7.02
C LEU A 374 -17.57 -4.10 -6.53
N PRO A 375 -18.49 -5.08 -6.43
CA PRO A 375 -19.82 -4.83 -5.87
C PRO A 375 -19.80 -4.26 -4.45
N VAL A 376 -18.94 -4.78 -3.56
CA VAL A 376 -18.86 -4.31 -2.17
C VAL A 376 -18.33 -2.88 -2.08
N GLN A 377 -17.60 -2.40 -3.08
CA GLN A 377 -17.14 -1.00 -3.13
C GLN A 377 -18.19 -0.04 -3.72
N MET A 378 -19.28 -0.52 -4.28
CA MET A 378 -20.28 0.35 -4.94
C MET A 378 -20.95 1.30 -3.95
N CYS A 379 -20.67 2.60 -4.07
CA CYS A 379 -21.32 3.64 -3.29
C CYS A 379 -22.75 3.89 -3.80
N HIS A 380 -23.65 4.40 -2.95
CA HIS A 380 -25.07 4.68 -3.25
C HIS A 380 -25.89 3.43 -3.54
N MET A 381 -25.39 2.26 -3.23
CA MET A 381 -26.08 0.98 -3.45
C MET A 381 -26.21 0.21 -2.15
N ARG A 382 -27.26 -0.55 -2.00
CA ARG A 382 -27.35 -1.62 -1.00
C ARG A 382 -26.80 -2.90 -1.61
N VAL A 383 -25.82 -3.51 -0.96
CA VAL A 383 -25.13 -4.70 -1.46
C VAL A 383 -25.43 -5.91 -0.58
N ASN A 384 -26.12 -6.88 -1.18
CA ASN A 384 -26.52 -8.14 -0.54
C ASN A 384 -25.84 -9.35 -1.15
N GLU A 385 -25.72 -10.38 -0.33
CA GLU A 385 -25.35 -11.74 -0.74
C GLU A 385 -26.20 -12.75 0.03
N LYS A 386 -27.25 -13.28 -0.59
CA LYS A 386 -28.18 -14.22 0.06
C LYS A 386 -28.72 -13.67 1.39
N TYR A 387 -28.21 -14.16 2.52
CA TYR A 387 -28.64 -13.75 3.87
C TYR A 387 -27.75 -12.66 4.47
N ARG A 388 -26.71 -12.25 3.79
CA ARG A 388 -25.75 -11.24 4.25
C ARG A 388 -26.05 -9.92 3.58
N VAL A 389 -26.03 -8.85 4.35
CA VAL A 389 -25.92 -7.48 3.86
C VAL A 389 -24.49 -7.06 4.05
N TRP A 390 -23.78 -6.74 2.96
CA TRP A 390 -22.41 -6.23 3.02
C TRP A 390 -22.42 -4.80 3.53
N HIS A 391 -23.26 -3.96 2.96
CA HIS A 391 -23.63 -2.64 3.48
C HIS A 391 -24.97 -2.21 2.91
N ASP A 392 -25.61 -1.26 3.56
CA ASP A 392 -26.87 -0.66 3.12
C ASP A 392 -26.61 0.58 2.25
N LEU A 393 -27.67 1.28 1.87
CA LEU A 393 -27.56 2.56 1.16
C LEU A 393 -26.64 3.51 1.94
N CYS A 394 -25.70 4.11 1.24
CA CYS A 394 -24.70 5.00 1.82
C CYS A 394 -24.61 6.30 1.04
N HIS A 395 -24.28 7.39 1.72
CA HIS A 395 -23.88 8.67 1.15
C HIS A 395 -24.92 9.31 0.18
N MET A 396 -26.21 9.02 0.39
CA MET A 396 -27.30 9.55 -0.44
C MET A 396 -27.53 11.05 -0.30
N ASP A 397 -26.92 11.69 0.69
CA ASP A 397 -27.04 13.10 1.03
C ASP A 397 -25.74 13.89 0.91
N ASP A 398 -24.72 13.26 0.41
CA ASP A 398 -23.40 13.85 0.15
C ASP A 398 -23.40 14.88 -1.00
N ALA A 399 -22.24 15.27 -1.43
CA ALA A 399 -22.00 16.13 -2.59
C ALA A 399 -22.37 17.60 -2.39
N LYS A 400 -22.07 18.17 -1.23
CA LYS A 400 -22.06 19.62 -1.03
C LYS A 400 -20.75 20.22 -1.52
N MET A 401 -20.84 21.36 -2.17
CA MET A 401 -19.64 22.10 -2.59
C MET A 401 -18.77 22.45 -1.38
N ALA A 402 -17.51 22.06 -1.41
CA ALA A 402 -16.56 22.34 -0.35
C ALA A 402 -16.39 23.86 -0.12
N PRO A 403 -16.33 24.32 1.13
CA PRO A 403 -15.91 25.68 1.41
C PRO A 403 -14.42 25.86 1.06
N PRO A 404 -13.96 27.09 0.78
CA PRO A 404 -12.53 27.34 0.64
C PRO A 404 -11.77 26.87 1.88
N THR A 405 -10.71 26.08 1.67
CA THR A 405 -9.88 25.55 2.74
C THR A 405 -8.52 26.22 2.77
N PRO A 406 -8.06 26.71 3.92
CA PRO A 406 -6.73 27.35 4.04
C PRO A 406 -5.61 26.31 4.05
N PHE A 407 -5.92 25.01 4.02
CA PHE A 407 -5.00 23.90 4.14
C PHE A 407 -5.43 22.74 3.22
N HIS A 408 -4.52 21.84 2.97
CA HIS A 408 -4.82 20.58 2.33
C HIS A 408 -5.49 19.64 3.35
N PHE A 409 -6.63 19.10 2.95
CA PHE A 409 -7.32 18.05 3.66
C PHE A 409 -7.17 16.77 2.86
N ASP A 410 -6.59 15.76 3.42
CA ASP A 410 -6.26 14.51 2.70
C ASP A 410 -5.62 14.75 1.31
N GLY A 411 -4.66 15.69 1.24
CA GLY A 411 -4.07 16.11 -0.03
C GLY A 411 -4.93 17.03 -0.90
N TYR A 412 -6.15 17.38 -0.46
CA TYR A 412 -7.09 18.24 -1.17
C TYR A 412 -7.12 19.65 -0.61
N GLN A 413 -7.25 20.62 -1.48
CA GLN A 413 -7.45 22.00 -1.12
C GLN A 413 -8.48 22.62 -2.05
N GLN A 414 -9.58 23.13 -1.48
CA GLN A 414 -10.51 23.96 -2.22
C GLN A 414 -9.95 25.37 -2.32
N ALA A 415 -9.83 25.90 -3.54
CA ALA A 415 -9.40 27.27 -3.74
C ALA A 415 -10.47 28.27 -3.26
N GLU A 416 -10.05 29.50 -2.90
CA GLU A 416 -10.98 30.57 -2.55
C GLU A 416 -11.95 30.87 -3.71
N GLU A 417 -11.44 30.79 -4.95
CA GLU A 417 -12.25 30.86 -6.16
C GLU A 417 -12.74 29.46 -6.49
N ASN A 418 -13.96 29.14 -6.12
CA ASN A 418 -14.63 27.96 -6.65
C ASN A 418 -14.76 28.11 -8.16
N HIS A 419 -14.06 27.31 -8.93
CA HIS A 419 -14.18 27.28 -10.39
C HIS A 419 -15.51 26.66 -10.86
N THR A 420 -16.61 27.02 -10.23
CA THR A 420 -17.95 26.53 -10.44
C THR A 420 -18.98 27.62 -10.09
N HIS A 421 -20.22 27.41 -10.50
CA HIS A 421 -21.32 28.32 -10.18
C HIS A 421 -22.06 27.97 -8.87
N PHE A 422 -21.70 26.85 -8.22
CA PHE A 422 -22.23 26.47 -6.91
C PHE A 422 -21.45 27.17 -5.79
N HIS A 423 -22.18 27.65 -4.78
CA HIS A 423 -21.56 28.21 -3.59
C HIS A 423 -21.20 27.13 -2.57
N ALA A 424 -20.31 27.46 -1.66
CA ALA A 424 -19.95 26.58 -0.56
C ALA A 424 -21.20 26.11 0.22
N GLY A 425 -21.33 24.81 0.43
CA GLY A 425 -22.46 24.18 1.11
C GLY A 425 -23.69 23.92 0.23
N GLU A 426 -23.70 24.37 -1.03
CA GLU A 426 -24.78 24.01 -1.97
C GLU A 426 -24.59 22.58 -2.46
N VAL A 427 -25.69 21.83 -2.54
CA VAL A 427 -25.71 20.48 -3.10
C VAL A 427 -25.47 20.54 -4.62
N VAL A 428 -24.52 19.77 -5.10
CA VAL A 428 -24.28 19.58 -6.53
C VAL A 428 -25.12 18.40 -7.01
N PRO A 429 -26.18 18.63 -7.82
CA PRO A 429 -27.09 17.56 -8.20
C PRO A 429 -26.41 16.53 -9.13
N GLY A 430 -26.89 15.28 -9.09
CA GLY A 430 -26.41 14.19 -9.94
C GLY A 430 -25.10 13.56 -9.49
N LEU A 431 -24.69 13.81 -8.25
CA LEU A 431 -23.54 13.17 -7.59
C LEU A 431 -23.93 12.20 -6.47
N ASP A 432 -25.22 12.02 -6.25
CA ASP A 432 -25.83 11.06 -5.34
C ASP A 432 -26.05 9.68 -6.01
N GLN A 433 -25.13 9.31 -6.90
CA GLN A 433 -25.23 8.08 -7.69
C GLN A 433 -23.87 7.63 -8.21
N GLY A 434 -23.69 6.33 -8.31
CA GLY A 434 -22.50 5.72 -8.91
C GLY A 434 -21.23 5.87 -8.07
N GLY A 435 -20.16 5.37 -8.64
CA GLY A 435 -18.81 5.40 -8.04
C GLY A 435 -18.55 4.31 -7.01
N TRP A 436 -17.27 4.01 -6.85
CA TRP A 436 -16.79 3.06 -5.86
C TRP A 436 -16.01 3.80 -4.77
N HIS A 437 -16.14 3.36 -3.53
CA HIS A 437 -15.29 3.79 -2.45
C HIS A 437 -13.83 3.54 -2.82
N ASP A 438 -12.98 4.56 -2.72
CA ASP A 438 -11.58 4.45 -3.14
C ASP A 438 -10.78 3.54 -2.19
N ALA A 439 -11.00 3.74 -0.91
CA ALA A 439 -10.39 2.97 0.17
C ALA A 439 -11.31 2.94 1.40
N GLY A 440 -10.76 2.75 2.58
CA GLY A 440 -11.53 2.75 3.83
C GLY A 440 -12.02 4.12 4.30
N ASP A 441 -11.67 5.18 3.61
CA ASP A 441 -12.13 6.56 3.84
C ASP A 441 -13.39 6.92 3.04
N TYR A 442 -13.87 6.00 2.21
CA TYR A 442 -15.08 6.14 1.39
C TYR A 442 -15.07 7.28 0.36
N ASP A 443 -13.92 7.82 0.04
CA ASP A 443 -13.78 8.86 -0.98
C ASP A 443 -14.16 8.34 -2.37
N LEU A 444 -14.75 9.22 -3.19
CA LEU A 444 -14.99 8.98 -4.61
C LEU A 444 -14.05 9.85 -5.44
N ARG A 445 -12.83 9.39 -5.65
CA ARG A 445 -11.81 10.09 -6.44
C ARG A 445 -12.03 9.84 -7.92
N VAL A 446 -12.18 10.88 -8.71
CA VAL A 446 -12.51 10.78 -10.15
C VAL A 446 -11.43 10.01 -10.92
N GLU A 447 -10.17 10.15 -10.56
CA GLU A 447 -9.07 9.37 -11.17
C GLU A 447 -9.16 7.86 -10.89
N SER A 448 -9.55 7.45 -9.69
CA SER A 448 -9.76 6.04 -9.33
C SER A 448 -10.93 5.45 -10.11
N GLN A 449 -12.04 6.19 -10.20
CA GLN A 449 -13.19 5.78 -10.99
C GLN A 449 -12.80 5.57 -12.46
N SER A 450 -12.15 6.55 -13.06
CA SER A 450 -11.74 6.50 -14.47
C SER A 450 -10.73 5.39 -14.75
N GLY A 451 -9.77 5.16 -13.86
CA GLY A 451 -8.79 4.08 -14.01
C GLY A 451 -9.43 2.69 -13.98
N THR A 452 -10.39 2.49 -13.09
CA THR A 452 -11.18 1.25 -12.99
C THR A 452 -12.03 1.03 -14.23
N VAL A 453 -12.75 2.05 -14.69
CA VAL A 453 -13.55 2.02 -15.95
C VAL A 453 -12.65 1.65 -17.14
N TRP A 454 -11.47 2.25 -17.24
CA TRP A 454 -10.55 1.95 -18.34
C TRP A 454 -10.13 0.49 -18.36
N LEU A 455 -9.69 -0.06 -17.21
CA LEU A 455 -9.24 -1.45 -17.16
C LEU A 455 -10.35 -2.45 -17.42
N LEU A 456 -11.57 -2.22 -16.90
CA LEU A 456 -12.73 -3.05 -17.23
C LEU A 456 -13.03 -3.02 -18.72
N ALA A 457 -13.03 -1.84 -19.34
CA ALA A 457 -13.23 -1.71 -20.78
C ALA A 457 -12.10 -2.43 -21.57
N LYS A 458 -10.86 -2.32 -21.14
CA LYS A 458 -9.75 -3.04 -21.78
C LYS A 458 -9.87 -4.55 -21.63
N MET A 459 -10.34 -5.07 -20.49
CA MET A 459 -10.57 -6.52 -20.34
C MET A 459 -11.67 -7.04 -21.26
N ILE A 460 -12.71 -6.24 -21.50
CA ILE A 460 -13.74 -6.58 -22.49
C ILE A 460 -13.13 -6.59 -23.90
N GLU A 461 -12.33 -5.56 -24.25
CA GLU A 461 -11.74 -5.42 -25.58
C GLU A 461 -10.65 -6.46 -25.88
N GLU A 462 -9.80 -6.75 -24.90
CA GLU A 462 -8.61 -7.60 -25.10
C GLU A 462 -8.95 -9.08 -24.91
N PHE A 463 -9.76 -9.42 -23.91
CA PHE A 463 -9.99 -10.80 -23.46
C PHE A 463 -11.43 -11.26 -23.61
N GLY A 464 -12.34 -10.41 -24.10
CA GLY A 464 -13.76 -10.74 -24.24
C GLY A 464 -14.46 -11.02 -22.92
N LEU A 465 -14.11 -10.27 -21.86
CA LEU A 465 -14.74 -10.42 -20.55
C LEU A 465 -16.27 -10.22 -20.66
N ASP A 466 -17.00 -11.31 -20.50
CA ASP A 466 -18.46 -11.40 -20.57
C ASP A 466 -18.98 -12.30 -19.44
N HIS A 467 -18.75 -11.87 -18.19
CA HIS A 467 -19.11 -12.61 -16.98
C HIS A 467 -20.33 -11.96 -16.34
N ASP A 468 -21.31 -12.78 -16.00
CA ASP A 468 -22.57 -12.38 -15.35
C ASP A 468 -22.77 -13.26 -14.11
N ALA A 469 -22.53 -12.70 -12.95
CA ALA A 469 -22.71 -13.34 -11.65
C ALA A 469 -23.43 -12.46 -10.63
N THR A 470 -23.71 -11.19 -10.97
CA THR A 470 -24.22 -10.18 -10.03
C THR A 470 -25.33 -9.38 -10.66
N MET A 471 -26.50 -9.31 -10.01
CA MET A 471 -27.57 -8.39 -10.42
C MET A 471 -27.26 -6.99 -9.89
N ILE A 472 -27.32 -5.99 -10.76
CA ILE A 472 -27.17 -4.57 -10.41
C ILE A 472 -28.40 -3.80 -10.91
N ASP A 473 -29.28 -3.43 -9.99
CA ASP A 473 -30.48 -2.64 -10.25
C ASP A 473 -30.28 -1.19 -9.80
N PHE A 474 -29.93 -0.33 -10.75
CA PHE A 474 -29.67 1.09 -10.48
C PHE A 474 -30.93 1.86 -10.04
N GLU A 475 -32.13 1.48 -10.51
CA GLU A 475 -33.36 2.18 -10.12
C GLU A 475 -33.73 1.90 -8.65
N ARG A 476 -33.46 0.68 -8.20
CA ARG A 476 -33.73 0.26 -6.82
C ARG A 476 -32.54 0.46 -5.87
N HIS A 477 -31.41 0.91 -6.39
CA HIS A 477 -30.15 1.00 -5.65
C HIS A 477 -29.78 -0.33 -4.96
N LEU A 478 -29.86 -1.43 -5.69
CA LEU A 478 -29.70 -2.78 -5.14
C LEU A 478 -28.71 -3.60 -5.95
N VAL A 479 -27.82 -4.26 -5.25
CA VAL A 479 -26.87 -5.25 -5.78
C VAL A 479 -27.10 -6.59 -5.07
N GLU A 480 -27.27 -7.65 -5.86
CA GLU A 480 -27.38 -9.02 -5.35
C GLU A 480 -26.23 -9.87 -5.90
N ILE A 481 -25.25 -10.15 -5.07
CA ILE A 481 -24.10 -10.98 -5.41
C ILE A 481 -24.53 -12.44 -5.63
N HIS A 482 -23.96 -13.12 -6.61
CA HIS A 482 -24.31 -14.49 -7.04
C HIS A 482 -25.74 -14.65 -7.51
N GLN A 483 -26.27 -13.63 -8.17
CA GLN A 483 -27.57 -13.65 -8.79
C GLN A 483 -27.49 -13.04 -10.20
N PRO A 484 -27.16 -13.83 -11.23
CA PRO A 484 -27.04 -13.33 -12.61
C PRO A 484 -28.33 -12.66 -13.09
N ASP A 485 -28.22 -11.60 -13.87
CA ASP A 485 -29.36 -10.88 -14.45
C ASP A 485 -29.40 -10.86 -15.99
N GLY A 486 -28.44 -11.50 -16.64
CA GLY A 486 -28.32 -11.56 -18.09
C GLY A 486 -27.49 -10.45 -18.71
N ILE A 487 -26.85 -9.63 -17.88
CA ILE A 487 -25.99 -8.52 -18.31
C ILE A 487 -24.58 -8.75 -17.76
N SER A 488 -23.57 -8.45 -18.59
CA SER A 488 -22.19 -8.56 -18.13
C SER A 488 -21.92 -7.63 -16.94
N ASP A 489 -21.39 -8.20 -15.83
CA ASP A 489 -21.02 -7.46 -14.63
C ASP A 489 -20.05 -6.32 -14.97
N ALA A 490 -19.08 -6.56 -15.86
CA ALA A 490 -18.11 -5.55 -16.26
C ALA A 490 -18.77 -4.35 -16.94
N ILE A 491 -19.78 -4.56 -17.76
CA ILE A 491 -20.56 -3.48 -18.39
C ILE A 491 -21.32 -2.67 -17.35
N GLN A 492 -22.02 -3.33 -16.41
CA GLN A 492 -22.76 -2.64 -15.35
C GLN A 492 -21.84 -1.88 -14.40
N GLN A 493 -20.69 -2.44 -14.09
CA GLN A 493 -19.67 -1.74 -13.28
C GLN A 493 -19.10 -0.52 -14.01
N ILE A 494 -18.88 -0.58 -15.34
CA ILE A 494 -18.48 0.58 -16.13
C ILE A 494 -19.56 1.70 -16.06
N GLU A 495 -20.83 1.35 -16.21
CA GLU A 495 -21.92 2.33 -16.06
C GLU A 495 -21.91 2.98 -14.68
N HIS A 496 -21.71 2.19 -13.63
CA HIS A 496 -21.63 2.67 -12.25
C HIS A 496 -20.52 3.70 -12.05
N GLY A 497 -19.32 3.39 -12.55
CA GLY A 497 -18.18 4.32 -12.48
C GLY A 497 -18.37 5.60 -13.29
N LEU A 498 -19.02 5.48 -14.47
CA LEU A 498 -19.31 6.64 -15.30
C LEU A 498 -20.37 7.57 -14.69
N ALA A 499 -21.32 7.03 -13.91
CA ALA A 499 -22.40 7.81 -13.33
C ALA A 499 -21.89 8.97 -12.48
N THR A 500 -20.89 8.73 -11.63
CA THR A 500 -20.28 9.79 -10.80
C THR A 500 -19.41 10.74 -11.63
N ILE A 501 -18.62 10.24 -12.59
CA ILE A 501 -17.75 11.08 -13.43
C ILE A 501 -18.59 12.04 -14.28
N LEU A 502 -19.54 11.51 -15.05
CA LEU A 502 -20.37 12.30 -15.96
C LEU A 502 -21.44 13.10 -15.22
N GLY A 503 -21.97 12.58 -14.10
CA GLY A 503 -22.89 13.31 -13.23
C GLY A 503 -22.27 14.62 -12.74
N GLY A 504 -21.03 14.56 -12.24
CA GLY A 504 -20.28 15.75 -11.86
C GLY A 504 -19.98 16.67 -13.04
N TYR A 505 -19.57 16.12 -14.18
CA TYR A 505 -19.29 16.92 -15.38
C TYR A 505 -20.52 17.66 -15.88
N ARG A 506 -21.70 17.00 -15.94
CA ARG A 506 -22.98 17.63 -16.32
C ARG A 506 -23.33 18.81 -15.43
N SER A 507 -23.22 18.62 -14.12
CA SER A 507 -23.65 19.61 -13.13
C SER A 507 -22.67 20.78 -12.99
N LEU A 508 -21.40 20.53 -13.05
CA LEU A 508 -20.36 21.54 -12.84
C LEU A 508 -19.90 22.21 -14.14
N GLY A 509 -20.24 21.64 -15.32
CA GLY A 509 -19.72 22.10 -16.62
C GLY A 509 -18.22 21.87 -16.80
N ARG A 510 -17.63 21.03 -15.92
CA ARG A 510 -16.21 20.73 -15.89
C ARG A 510 -15.95 19.46 -15.06
N LEU A 511 -14.75 18.91 -15.18
CA LEU A 511 -14.32 17.85 -14.30
C LEU A 511 -14.03 18.40 -12.88
N TYR A 512 -14.27 17.57 -11.90
CA TYR A 512 -14.01 17.86 -10.49
C TYR A 512 -13.01 16.85 -9.92
N ARG A 513 -12.56 17.04 -8.68
CA ARG A 513 -11.57 16.16 -8.07
C ARG A 513 -12.20 14.90 -7.49
N GLY A 514 -13.30 15.08 -6.79
CA GLY A 514 -13.97 13.98 -6.12
C GLY A 514 -14.94 14.45 -5.06
N ILE A 515 -15.61 13.48 -4.44
CA ILE A 515 -16.44 13.63 -3.25
C ILE A 515 -15.62 13.03 -2.10
N ILE A 516 -15.22 13.87 -1.15
CA ILE A 516 -14.15 13.56 -0.20
C ILE A 516 -14.66 13.74 1.23
N CYS A 517 -14.30 12.84 2.13
CA CYS A 517 -14.60 12.94 3.55
C CYS A 517 -14.24 14.33 4.10
N SER A 518 -15.16 14.95 4.80
CA SER A 518 -15.00 16.32 5.32
C SER A 518 -14.37 16.38 6.70
N ASP A 519 -14.34 15.28 7.45
CA ASP A 519 -13.82 15.17 8.82
C ASP A 519 -13.01 13.88 8.97
N LEU A 520 -11.82 13.96 9.54
CA LEU A 520 -10.98 12.80 9.85
C LEU A 520 -11.64 11.85 10.87
N ARG A 521 -12.62 12.27 11.60
CA ARG A 521 -13.39 11.38 12.48
C ARG A 521 -14.10 10.27 11.72
N GLN A 522 -14.39 10.48 10.44
CA GLN A 522 -14.96 9.46 9.56
C GLN A 522 -14.01 8.27 9.39
N TYR A 523 -12.71 8.47 9.51
CA TYR A 523 -11.73 7.38 9.45
C TYR A 523 -11.67 6.51 10.71
N VAL A 524 -12.16 7.01 11.81
CA VAL A 524 -12.06 6.34 13.12
C VAL A 524 -13.14 5.29 13.31
N MET A 525 -14.31 5.52 12.72
CA MET A 525 -15.46 4.63 12.89
C MET A 525 -15.33 3.43 11.95
N LEU A 526 -14.76 2.36 12.46
CA LEU A 526 -14.49 1.12 11.72
C LEU A 526 -15.75 0.30 11.50
N GLY A 527 -16.71 0.85 10.79
CA GLY A 527 -17.94 0.19 10.42
C GLY A 527 -18.07 -0.01 8.91
N ASP A 528 -19.22 -0.47 8.46
CA ASP A 528 -19.56 -0.44 7.05
C ASP A 528 -19.87 0.99 6.56
N ALA A 529 -19.99 1.17 5.25
CA ALA A 529 -20.25 2.47 4.65
C ALA A 529 -21.55 3.12 5.17
N ALA A 530 -22.58 2.32 5.43
CA ALA A 530 -23.86 2.83 5.91
C ALA A 530 -23.80 3.34 7.36
N SER A 531 -22.87 2.84 8.17
CA SER A 531 -22.67 3.34 9.54
C SER A 531 -21.98 4.71 9.59
N MET A 532 -21.39 5.14 8.47
CA MET A 532 -20.69 6.41 8.31
C MET A 532 -21.58 7.50 7.69
N THR A 533 -22.84 7.20 7.43
CA THR A 533 -23.81 8.14 6.86
C THR A 533 -25.13 8.04 7.56
N ASP A 534 -25.80 9.17 7.81
CA ASP A 534 -27.14 9.19 8.38
C ASP A 534 -28.21 9.53 7.35
N ASN A 535 -27.82 9.84 6.11
CA ASN A 535 -28.68 10.29 5.02
C ASN A 535 -29.49 11.55 5.36
N ILE A 536 -28.95 12.42 6.22
CA ILE A 536 -29.55 13.69 6.63
C ILE A 536 -28.62 14.84 6.24
N PRO A 537 -28.90 15.59 5.20
CA PRO A 537 -28.03 16.66 4.73
C PRO A 537 -27.68 17.67 5.83
N GLY A 538 -26.39 18.00 5.97
CA GLY A 538 -25.87 19.01 6.86
C GLY A 538 -25.16 18.49 8.09
N ASN A 539 -25.14 17.19 8.29
CA ASN A 539 -24.44 16.56 9.39
C ASN A 539 -22.93 16.35 9.12
N LYS A 540 -22.19 15.89 10.13
CA LYS A 540 -20.72 15.80 10.06
C LYS A 540 -20.18 14.65 9.19
N ASP A 541 -21.02 13.71 8.83
CA ASP A 541 -20.71 12.57 7.98
C ASP A 541 -20.72 12.90 6.49
N ASP A 542 -21.29 14.05 6.09
CA ASP A 542 -21.36 14.48 4.69
C ASP A 542 -19.97 14.65 4.08
N ARG A 543 -19.76 14.11 2.89
CA ARG A 543 -18.58 14.32 2.07
C ARG A 543 -18.76 15.54 1.19
N TRP A 544 -17.66 16.21 0.90
CA TRP A 544 -17.66 17.44 0.11
C TRP A 544 -17.20 17.21 -1.33
N VAL A 545 -17.76 18.00 -2.25
CA VAL A 545 -17.29 18.10 -3.64
C VAL A 545 -16.14 19.06 -3.70
N PHE A 546 -14.97 18.57 -4.14
CA PHE A 546 -13.78 19.39 -4.38
C PHE A 546 -13.60 19.68 -5.86
N THR A 547 -13.37 20.94 -6.20
CA THR A 547 -13.08 21.40 -7.57
C THR A 547 -11.70 22.04 -7.63
N GLU A 548 -10.96 21.73 -8.65
CA GLU A 548 -9.66 22.35 -8.93
C GLU A 548 -9.35 22.34 -10.42
N LEU A 549 -8.48 23.21 -10.88
CA LEU A 549 -7.91 23.12 -12.21
C LEU A 549 -6.80 22.08 -12.19
N ASN A 550 -7.03 20.94 -12.80
CA ASN A 550 -6.04 19.89 -12.90
C ASN A 550 -6.01 19.22 -14.28
N PRO A 551 -5.33 19.87 -15.27
CA PRO A 551 -5.24 19.32 -16.63
C PRO A 551 -4.65 17.92 -16.70
N ARG A 552 -3.80 17.54 -15.74
CA ARG A 552 -3.26 16.20 -15.65
C ARG A 552 -4.36 15.17 -15.41
N ARG A 553 -5.28 15.44 -14.49
CA ARG A 553 -6.42 14.57 -14.20
C ARG A 553 -7.38 14.52 -15.37
N GLU A 554 -7.65 15.67 -15.99
CA GLU A 554 -8.53 15.75 -17.16
C GLU A 554 -8.02 14.85 -18.29
N LEU A 555 -6.72 14.88 -18.59
CA LEU A 555 -6.09 13.97 -19.56
C LEU A 555 -6.17 12.50 -19.14
N GLN A 556 -6.06 12.17 -17.85
CA GLN A 556 -6.20 10.80 -17.36
C GLN A 556 -7.64 10.29 -17.51
N VAL A 557 -8.63 11.13 -17.26
CA VAL A 557 -10.05 10.76 -17.38
C VAL A 557 -10.46 10.49 -18.82
N ILE A 558 -9.86 11.16 -19.81
CA ILE A 558 -10.06 10.87 -21.25
C ILE A 558 -9.86 9.37 -21.54
N GLN A 559 -8.87 8.75 -20.93
CA GLN A 559 -8.56 7.34 -21.11
C GLN A 559 -9.75 6.43 -20.77
N GLY A 560 -10.36 6.62 -19.60
CA GLY A 560 -11.52 5.85 -19.16
C GLY A 560 -12.76 6.11 -20.01
N LEU A 561 -13.06 7.38 -20.27
CA LEU A 561 -14.23 7.77 -21.05
C LEU A 561 -14.18 7.27 -22.50
N ALA A 562 -13.02 7.41 -23.17
CA ALA A 562 -12.86 6.96 -24.54
C ALA A 562 -12.93 5.43 -24.66
N ALA A 563 -12.36 4.69 -23.70
CA ALA A 563 -12.46 3.23 -23.68
C ALA A 563 -13.90 2.77 -23.40
N ALA A 564 -14.57 3.35 -22.41
CA ALA A 564 -15.98 3.04 -22.10
C ALA A 564 -16.89 3.29 -23.30
N SER A 565 -16.69 4.37 -24.07
CA SER A 565 -17.49 4.68 -25.24
C SER A 565 -17.51 3.56 -26.28
N ARG A 566 -16.44 2.78 -26.39
CA ARG A 566 -16.35 1.68 -27.36
C ARG A 566 -17.15 0.45 -26.90
N VAL A 567 -16.99 0.07 -25.65
CA VAL A 567 -17.62 -1.16 -25.10
C VAL A 567 -19.10 -0.98 -24.80
N LEU A 568 -19.54 0.25 -24.51
CA LEU A 568 -20.96 0.56 -24.26
C LEU A 568 -21.78 0.79 -25.52
N LYS A 569 -21.17 0.87 -26.70
CA LYS A 569 -21.83 1.31 -27.93
C LYS A 569 -23.06 0.50 -28.28
N GLU A 570 -23.07 -0.80 -28.06
CA GLU A 570 -24.19 -1.68 -28.35
C GLU A 570 -25.12 -1.83 -27.16
N PHE A 571 -24.64 -1.61 -25.96
CA PHE A 571 -25.38 -1.80 -24.72
C PHE A 571 -26.10 -0.51 -24.27
N ASN A 572 -25.39 0.61 -24.19
CA ASN A 572 -25.93 1.93 -23.83
C ASN A 572 -25.40 3.03 -24.77
N PRO A 573 -25.97 3.15 -25.99
CA PRO A 573 -25.47 4.07 -27.03
C PRO A 573 -25.45 5.54 -26.62
N GLU A 574 -26.35 5.96 -25.73
CA GLU A 574 -26.45 7.35 -25.28
C GLU A 574 -25.30 7.65 -24.33
N LEU A 575 -25.05 6.77 -23.37
CA LEU A 575 -23.92 6.91 -22.44
C LEU A 575 -22.56 6.76 -23.15
N ALA A 576 -22.47 5.86 -24.13
CA ALA A 576 -21.30 5.71 -25.00
C ALA A 576 -20.96 7.00 -25.75
N LYS A 577 -21.99 7.62 -26.34
CA LYS A 577 -21.86 8.88 -27.07
C LYS A 577 -21.43 10.01 -26.14
N GLU A 578 -22.09 10.17 -25.00
CA GLU A 578 -21.76 11.20 -24.01
C GLU A 578 -20.32 11.03 -23.47
N SER A 579 -19.91 9.81 -23.19
CA SER A 579 -18.53 9.51 -22.75
C SER A 579 -17.49 9.99 -23.78
N LEU A 580 -17.71 9.70 -25.07
CA LEU A 580 -16.80 10.13 -26.13
C LEU A 580 -16.81 11.65 -26.32
N GLU A 581 -17.98 12.28 -26.32
CA GLU A 581 -18.13 13.74 -26.48
C GLU A 581 -17.42 14.46 -25.31
N THR A 582 -17.58 13.96 -24.08
CA THR A 582 -16.88 14.50 -22.91
C THR A 582 -15.37 14.31 -23.01
N ALA A 583 -14.90 13.11 -23.46
CA ALA A 583 -13.47 12.87 -23.67
C ALA A 583 -12.87 13.85 -24.70
N ILE A 584 -13.58 14.11 -25.79
CA ILE A 584 -13.15 15.08 -26.81
C ILE A 584 -13.13 16.51 -26.24
N ALA A 585 -14.16 16.91 -25.49
CA ALA A 585 -14.19 18.24 -24.88
C ALA A 585 -13.03 18.45 -23.87
N LEU A 586 -12.72 17.43 -23.07
CA LEU A 586 -11.55 17.47 -22.16
C LEU A 586 -10.24 17.58 -22.93
N TRP A 587 -10.10 16.87 -24.06
CA TRP A 587 -8.92 17.00 -24.93
C TRP A 587 -8.80 18.42 -25.51
N GLU A 588 -9.88 18.98 -26.03
CA GLU A 588 -9.88 20.34 -26.57
C GLU A 588 -9.50 21.39 -25.51
N GLY A 589 -9.94 21.19 -24.26
CA GLY A 589 -9.60 22.07 -23.14
C GLY A 589 -8.15 21.94 -22.64
N THR A 590 -7.47 20.82 -22.92
CA THR A 590 -6.15 20.51 -22.32
C THR A 590 -5.00 20.35 -23.31
N SER A 591 -5.30 20.17 -24.59
CA SER A 591 -4.30 19.84 -25.63
C SER A 591 -3.20 20.89 -25.76
N GLU A 592 -3.51 22.17 -25.62
CA GLU A 592 -2.56 23.29 -25.73
C GLU A 592 -1.75 23.56 -24.47
N ILE A 593 -2.07 22.92 -23.34
CA ILE A 593 -1.34 23.11 -22.08
C ILE A 593 0.05 22.52 -22.20
N LYS A 594 1.08 23.31 -21.90
CA LYS A 594 2.49 22.87 -21.99
C LYS A 594 2.81 21.81 -20.92
N GLY A 595 3.71 20.91 -21.30
CA GLY A 595 4.06 19.76 -20.45
C GLY A 595 3.02 18.65 -20.55
N LEU A 596 3.01 17.72 -19.60
CA LEU A 596 2.07 16.59 -19.54
C LEU A 596 2.14 15.66 -20.76
N SER A 597 3.28 15.59 -21.43
CA SER A 597 3.45 14.83 -22.68
C SER A 597 3.04 13.36 -22.52
N SER A 598 3.42 12.73 -21.43
CA SER A 598 3.04 11.31 -21.19
C SER A 598 1.53 11.13 -21.09
N GLN A 599 0.82 12.04 -20.40
CA GLN A 599 -0.64 11.98 -20.27
C GLN A 599 -1.33 12.24 -21.61
N LYS A 600 -0.80 13.19 -22.38
CA LYS A 600 -1.33 13.48 -23.74
C LYS A 600 -1.18 12.30 -24.69
N VAL A 601 -0.04 11.59 -24.64
CA VAL A 601 0.18 10.39 -25.46
C VAL A 601 -0.85 9.30 -25.12
N VAL A 602 -1.10 9.07 -23.84
CA VAL A 602 -2.11 8.08 -23.41
C VAL A 602 -3.52 8.50 -23.85
N ALA A 603 -3.89 9.75 -23.63
CA ALA A 603 -5.19 10.29 -24.05
C ALA A 603 -5.39 10.20 -25.58
N LEU A 604 -4.39 10.61 -26.37
CA LEU A 604 -4.42 10.51 -27.82
C LEU A 604 -4.55 9.05 -28.29
N SER A 605 -3.84 8.12 -27.64
CA SER A 605 -3.94 6.71 -28.00
C SER A 605 -5.39 6.20 -27.85
N GLU A 606 -6.06 6.51 -26.78
CA GLU A 606 -7.45 6.10 -26.57
C GLU A 606 -8.43 6.83 -27.51
N LEU A 607 -8.21 8.12 -27.79
CA LEU A 607 -9.02 8.85 -28.78
C LEU A 607 -8.81 8.31 -30.21
N ILE A 608 -7.60 7.90 -30.57
CA ILE A 608 -7.33 7.24 -31.86
C ILE A 608 -8.08 5.92 -31.95
N LEU A 609 -8.06 5.10 -30.90
CA LEU A 609 -8.82 3.83 -30.85
C LEU A 609 -10.32 4.05 -31.03
N SER A 610 -10.87 5.10 -30.43
CA SER A 610 -12.31 5.37 -30.47
C SER A 610 -12.77 6.04 -31.76
N THR A 611 -11.93 6.86 -32.40
CA THR A 611 -12.37 7.71 -33.52
C THR A 611 -11.66 7.43 -34.85
N GLN A 612 -10.44 6.89 -34.80
CA GLN A 612 -9.52 6.79 -35.94
C GLN A 612 -9.35 8.13 -36.70
N ASN A 613 -9.53 9.27 -36.00
CA ASN A 613 -9.45 10.59 -36.58
C ASN A 613 -7.99 10.92 -36.94
N PRO A 614 -7.68 11.25 -38.21
CA PRO A 614 -6.34 11.62 -38.65
C PRO A 614 -5.72 12.78 -37.86
N ALA A 615 -6.53 13.69 -37.34
CA ALA A 615 -6.02 14.80 -36.53
C ALA A 615 -5.34 14.32 -35.23
N TYR A 616 -5.88 13.31 -34.56
CA TYR A 616 -5.27 12.74 -33.36
C TYR A 616 -4.02 11.91 -33.68
N ILE A 617 -4.05 11.19 -34.83
CA ILE A 617 -2.88 10.46 -35.31
C ILE A 617 -1.74 11.43 -35.61
N ASN A 618 -2.00 12.51 -36.33
CA ASN A 618 -1.00 13.54 -36.62
C ASN A 618 -0.47 14.20 -35.34
N ALA A 619 -1.36 14.55 -34.40
CA ALA A 619 -0.96 15.12 -33.11
C ALA A 619 -0.03 14.16 -32.32
N LEU A 620 -0.29 12.86 -32.36
CA LEU A 620 0.58 11.86 -31.72
C LEU A 620 1.94 11.75 -32.43
N VAL A 621 1.97 11.76 -33.77
CA VAL A 621 3.21 11.72 -34.56
C VAL A 621 4.05 12.96 -34.33
N ASP A 622 3.43 14.14 -34.25
CA ASP A 622 4.09 15.41 -33.97
C ASP A 622 4.77 15.43 -32.58
N MET A 623 4.29 14.64 -31.62
CA MET A 623 4.89 14.47 -30.29
C MET A 623 6.06 13.47 -30.24
N LYS A 624 6.59 13.02 -31.37
CA LYS A 624 7.66 11.99 -31.43
C LYS A 624 8.85 12.28 -30.50
N ALA A 625 9.34 13.51 -30.46
CA ALA A 625 10.49 13.87 -29.63
C ALA A 625 10.19 13.71 -28.12
N GLU A 626 9.02 14.15 -27.69
CA GLU A 626 8.54 14.01 -26.33
C GLU A 626 8.31 12.55 -25.95
N ILE A 627 7.76 11.75 -26.87
CA ILE A 627 7.58 10.31 -26.71
C ILE A 627 8.94 9.64 -26.47
N LEU A 628 9.92 9.88 -27.34
CA LEU A 628 11.25 9.30 -27.22
C LEU A 628 11.94 9.67 -25.91
N SER A 629 11.75 10.91 -25.42
CA SER A 629 12.31 11.37 -24.16
C SER A 629 11.61 10.83 -22.91
N SER A 630 10.38 10.37 -23.05
CA SER A 630 9.54 9.88 -21.95
C SER A 630 8.98 8.46 -22.18
N LEU A 631 9.63 7.70 -23.04
CA LEU A 631 9.18 6.37 -23.49
C LEU A 631 8.77 5.44 -22.33
N PRO A 632 9.54 5.30 -21.24
CA PRO A 632 9.15 4.43 -20.13
C PRO A 632 7.78 4.76 -19.49
N ARG A 633 7.31 5.99 -19.65
CA ARG A 633 6.06 6.47 -19.02
C ARG A 633 4.84 6.44 -19.92
N CYS A 634 5.03 6.36 -21.25
CA CYS A 634 3.91 6.47 -22.18
C CYS A 634 4.04 5.59 -23.43
N GLY A 635 5.20 4.99 -23.68
CA GLY A 635 5.43 4.17 -24.88
C GLY A 635 4.52 2.95 -24.97
N TRP A 636 4.11 2.41 -23.82
CA TRP A 636 3.17 1.30 -23.76
C TRP A 636 1.83 1.62 -24.46
N ALA A 637 1.31 2.83 -24.30
CA ALA A 637 0.05 3.24 -24.92
C ALA A 637 0.14 3.25 -26.47
N ILE A 638 1.31 3.57 -27.01
CA ILE A 638 1.56 3.53 -28.46
C ILE A 638 1.46 2.12 -29.01
N GLY A 639 1.82 1.10 -28.23
CA GLY A 639 1.68 -0.31 -28.61
C GLY A 639 0.29 -0.66 -29.11
N SER A 640 -0.75 -0.10 -28.51
CA SER A 640 -2.14 -0.33 -28.91
C SER A 640 -2.52 0.34 -30.24
N VAL A 641 -1.85 1.43 -30.62
CA VAL A 641 -2.24 2.28 -31.77
C VAL A 641 -1.24 2.28 -32.93
N ILE A 642 -0.08 1.67 -32.75
CA ILE A 642 1.01 1.68 -33.75
C ILE A 642 0.57 1.19 -35.14
N LYS A 643 -0.42 0.32 -35.20
CA LYS A 643 -1.01 -0.19 -36.44
C LYS A 643 -1.77 0.88 -37.24
N TYR A 644 -2.31 1.92 -36.59
CA TYR A 644 -3.06 3.01 -37.22
C TYR A 644 -2.17 4.15 -37.71
N ILE A 645 -0.88 4.16 -37.36
CA ILE A 645 0.07 5.19 -37.74
C ILE A 645 0.69 4.81 -39.07
N ASP A 646 0.57 5.63 -40.08
CA ASP A 646 1.10 5.36 -41.42
C ASP A 646 2.36 6.17 -41.74
N ASP A 647 3.26 6.30 -40.76
CA ASP A 647 4.57 6.95 -40.85
C ASP A 647 5.69 5.93 -40.58
N PRO A 648 6.40 5.46 -41.61
CA PRO A 648 7.48 4.48 -41.49
C PRO A 648 8.65 4.96 -40.63
N LEU A 649 8.95 6.26 -40.66
CA LEU A 649 10.06 6.81 -39.90
C LEU A 649 9.70 6.85 -38.40
N PHE A 650 8.50 7.29 -38.08
CA PHE A 650 7.98 7.25 -36.71
C PHE A 650 8.01 5.82 -36.16
N LYS A 651 7.44 4.86 -36.89
CA LYS A 651 7.42 3.44 -36.48
C LYS A 651 8.84 2.91 -36.22
N SER A 652 9.78 3.17 -37.11
CA SER A 652 11.15 2.70 -36.99
C SER A 652 11.89 3.29 -35.81
N GLU A 653 11.76 4.60 -35.57
CA GLU A 653 12.43 5.26 -34.47
C GLU A 653 11.84 4.84 -33.10
N ILE A 654 10.51 4.71 -32.99
CA ILE A 654 9.86 4.21 -31.77
C ILE A 654 10.28 2.75 -31.51
N GLN A 655 10.29 1.90 -32.53
CA GLN A 655 10.72 0.50 -32.40
C GLN A 655 12.17 0.37 -31.89
N ILE A 656 13.09 1.19 -32.41
CA ILE A 656 14.48 1.22 -31.94
C ILE A 656 14.54 1.63 -30.47
N ALA A 657 13.77 2.66 -30.08
CA ALA A 657 13.74 3.14 -28.71
C ALA A 657 13.11 2.11 -27.76
N VAL A 658 12.03 1.46 -28.16
CA VAL A 658 11.41 0.36 -27.37
C VAL A 658 12.39 -0.77 -27.17
N LYS A 659 13.11 -1.20 -28.23
CA LYS A 659 14.13 -2.25 -28.10
C LYS A 659 15.20 -1.89 -27.08
N ALA A 660 15.77 -0.69 -27.18
CA ALA A 660 16.80 -0.22 -26.25
C ALA A 660 16.27 -0.14 -24.80
N PHE A 661 15.06 0.37 -24.63
CA PHE A 661 14.40 0.43 -23.31
C PHE A 661 14.21 -0.96 -22.70
N GLN A 662 13.73 -1.94 -23.48
CA GLN A 662 13.50 -3.30 -22.99
C GLN A 662 14.79 -4.04 -22.66
N GLU A 663 15.85 -3.82 -23.45
CA GLU A 663 17.18 -4.39 -23.16
C GLU A 663 17.77 -3.82 -21.86
N ASP A 664 17.61 -2.54 -21.61
CA ASP A 664 18.06 -1.89 -20.37
C ASP A 664 17.20 -2.32 -19.18
N LEU A 665 15.89 -2.41 -19.34
CA LEU A 665 14.96 -2.90 -18.32
C LEU A 665 15.32 -4.32 -17.90
N LYS A 666 15.57 -5.21 -18.85
CA LYS A 666 15.98 -6.59 -18.58
C LYS A 666 17.26 -6.65 -17.75
N LYS A 667 18.31 -5.90 -18.13
CA LYS A 667 19.55 -5.83 -17.37
C LYS A 667 19.33 -5.32 -15.94
N GLN A 668 18.49 -4.29 -15.78
CA GLN A 668 18.15 -3.76 -14.45
C GLN A 668 17.43 -4.81 -13.61
N GLN A 669 16.40 -5.48 -14.14
CA GLN A 669 15.63 -6.45 -13.38
C GLN A 669 16.45 -7.68 -12.99
N GLU A 670 17.40 -8.11 -13.81
CA GLU A 670 18.31 -9.20 -13.46
C GLU A 670 19.31 -8.83 -12.35
N ALA A 671 19.69 -7.55 -12.26
CA ALA A 671 20.67 -7.05 -11.30
C ALA A 671 20.06 -6.53 -9.99
N ASP A 672 18.88 -5.91 -10.05
CA ASP A 672 18.33 -5.13 -8.94
C ASP A 672 17.57 -5.97 -7.91
N SER A 673 16.93 -7.07 -8.33
CA SER A 673 16.19 -7.93 -7.40
C SER A 673 16.01 -9.35 -7.95
N PRO A 674 15.82 -10.35 -7.08
CA PRO A 674 15.61 -11.74 -7.50
C PRO A 674 14.24 -11.98 -8.17
N TYR A 675 13.33 -11.01 -8.13
CA TYR A 675 11.92 -11.16 -8.50
C TYR A 675 11.62 -10.86 -9.97
N GLY A 676 12.57 -10.31 -10.72
CA GLY A 676 12.37 -9.95 -12.13
C GLY A 676 11.38 -8.82 -12.39
N VAL A 677 11.07 -8.03 -11.36
CA VAL A 677 10.19 -6.85 -11.39
C VAL A 677 10.82 -5.69 -10.62
N PRO A 678 10.46 -4.42 -10.93
CA PRO A 678 11.01 -3.28 -10.20
C PRO A 678 10.45 -3.23 -8.77
N TYR A 679 11.28 -3.52 -7.77
CA TYR A 679 10.93 -3.38 -6.36
C TYR A 679 11.27 -1.97 -5.88
N LYS A 680 10.32 -1.06 -5.98
CA LYS A 680 10.41 0.35 -5.53
C LYS A 680 9.24 0.69 -4.61
N PRO A 681 9.20 0.10 -3.43
CA PRO A 681 8.10 0.31 -2.51
C PRO A 681 8.14 1.70 -1.90
N ASP A 682 6.96 2.23 -1.63
CA ASP A 682 6.71 3.35 -0.76
C ASP A 682 6.07 2.87 0.56
N ILE A 683 5.41 3.76 1.29
CA ILE A 683 4.73 3.43 2.54
C ILE A 683 3.59 2.42 2.35
N TRP A 684 2.88 2.48 1.20
CA TRP A 684 1.85 1.52 0.84
C TRP A 684 2.39 0.23 0.24
N GLY A 685 3.71 0.11 0.04
CA GLY A 685 4.32 -1.08 -0.51
C GLY A 685 4.56 -1.00 -2.02
N ALA A 686 4.86 -2.14 -2.63
CA ALA A 686 5.24 -2.26 -4.02
C ALA A 686 4.13 -2.76 -4.95
N GLY A 687 3.04 -3.33 -4.40
CA GLY A 687 2.06 -4.10 -5.16
C GLY A 687 1.39 -3.30 -6.28
N TRP A 688 0.97 -2.08 -6.03
CA TRP A 688 0.31 -1.24 -7.04
C TRP A 688 1.24 -0.89 -8.20
N ASN A 689 2.47 -0.51 -7.90
CA ASN A 689 3.46 -0.15 -8.91
C ASN A 689 3.84 -1.37 -9.77
N ILE A 690 3.93 -2.55 -9.18
CA ILE A 690 4.25 -3.80 -9.88
C ILE A 690 3.10 -4.24 -10.77
N GLN A 691 1.85 -4.15 -10.28
CA GLN A 691 0.68 -4.43 -11.13
C GLN A 691 0.61 -3.52 -12.35
N ARG A 692 0.77 -2.20 -12.11
CA ARG A 692 0.80 -1.23 -13.21
C ARG A 692 1.93 -1.51 -14.19
N PHE A 693 3.13 -1.81 -13.70
CA PHE A 693 4.26 -2.22 -14.52
C PHE A 693 3.89 -3.41 -15.41
N GLY A 694 3.27 -4.45 -14.86
CA GLY A 694 2.86 -5.62 -15.62
C GLY A 694 1.84 -5.28 -16.72
N VAL A 695 0.82 -4.46 -16.43
CA VAL A 695 -0.16 -3.99 -17.43
C VAL A 695 0.53 -3.19 -18.53
N GLU A 696 1.43 -2.28 -18.20
CA GLU A 696 2.21 -1.51 -19.19
C GLU A 696 3.07 -2.43 -20.08
N GLN A 697 3.70 -3.48 -19.51
CA GLN A 697 4.49 -4.45 -20.27
C GLN A 697 3.63 -5.32 -21.21
N TYR A 698 2.41 -5.65 -20.82
CA TYR A 698 1.46 -6.32 -21.74
C TYR A 698 1.21 -5.47 -23.00
N PHE A 699 0.94 -4.18 -22.85
CA PHE A 699 0.71 -3.29 -24.01
C PHE A 699 1.97 -3.03 -24.82
N TYR A 700 3.15 -3.03 -24.21
CA TYR A 700 4.41 -3.06 -24.96
C TYR A 700 4.56 -4.35 -25.77
N HIS A 701 4.30 -5.50 -25.16
CA HIS A 701 4.34 -6.79 -25.86
C HIS A 701 3.34 -6.82 -27.02
N LYS A 702 2.13 -6.34 -26.82
CA LYS A 702 1.11 -6.26 -27.85
C LYS A 702 1.55 -5.43 -29.09
N GLY A 703 2.25 -4.34 -28.86
CA GLY A 703 2.78 -3.49 -29.93
C GLY A 703 4.02 -4.06 -30.62
N TRP A 704 4.84 -4.79 -29.88
CA TRP A 704 6.13 -5.31 -30.35
C TRP A 704 6.44 -6.70 -29.77
N PRO A 705 5.67 -7.73 -30.17
CA PRO A 705 5.78 -9.06 -29.56
C PRO A 705 7.16 -9.72 -29.72
N GLU A 706 7.87 -9.42 -30.82
CA GLU A 706 9.22 -9.96 -31.08
C GLU A 706 10.32 -9.27 -30.23
N LEU A 707 10.02 -8.13 -29.60
CA LEU A 707 11.01 -7.33 -28.87
C LEU A 707 10.78 -7.33 -27.36
N VAL A 708 9.54 -7.50 -26.95
CA VAL A 708 9.13 -7.38 -25.55
C VAL A 708 8.73 -8.76 -25.03
N PRO A 709 9.49 -9.32 -24.09
CA PRO A 709 9.19 -10.64 -23.55
C PRO A 709 7.95 -10.63 -22.67
N THR A 710 7.33 -11.80 -22.51
CA THR A 710 6.14 -11.97 -21.64
C THR A 710 6.51 -12.09 -20.17
N GLU A 711 7.74 -12.46 -19.85
CA GLU A 711 8.21 -12.72 -18.50
C GLU A 711 7.93 -11.57 -17.53
N PHE A 712 7.94 -10.31 -17.99
CA PHE A 712 7.75 -9.17 -17.10
C PHE A 712 6.36 -9.12 -16.47
N PHE A 713 5.31 -9.36 -17.23
CA PHE A 713 3.95 -9.35 -16.65
C PHE A 713 3.60 -10.68 -15.97
N GLU A 714 4.25 -11.78 -16.37
CA GLU A 714 4.17 -13.04 -15.63
C GLU A 714 4.82 -12.92 -14.23
N HIS A 715 6.01 -12.31 -14.16
CA HIS A 715 6.70 -12.05 -12.89
C HIS A 715 5.91 -11.05 -12.04
N ALA A 716 5.28 -10.03 -12.64
CA ALA A 716 4.42 -9.11 -11.92
C ALA A 716 3.23 -9.83 -11.28
N LEU A 717 2.58 -10.74 -12.01
CA LEU A 717 1.51 -11.57 -11.45
C LEU A 717 2.02 -12.47 -10.32
N ASN A 718 3.15 -13.15 -10.51
CA ASN A 718 3.74 -14.03 -9.50
C ASN A 718 4.10 -13.27 -8.23
N PHE A 719 4.58 -12.02 -8.36
CA PHE A 719 4.87 -11.15 -7.22
C PHE A 719 3.62 -10.89 -6.39
N ILE A 720 2.50 -10.55 -7.01
CA ILE A 720 1.22 -10.35 -6.34
C ILE A 720 0.72 -11.64 -5.67
N LEU A 721 1.02 -12.78 -6.26
CA LEU A 721 0.58 -14.09 -5.79
C LEU A 721 1.50 -14.74 -4.75
N GLY A 722 2.53 -14.05 -4.25
CA GLY A 722 3.35 -14.52 -3.12
C GLY A 722 4.85 -14.67 -3.40
N VAL A 723 5.34 -14.38 -4.61
CA VAL A 723 6.78 -14.36 -4.91
C VAL A 723 7.34 -12.96 -4.65
N HIS A 724 7.41 -12.57 -3.39
CA HIS A 724 7.83 -11.25 -2.94
C HIS A 724 8.66 -11.33 -1.64
N PRO A 725 9.46 -10.30 -1.29
CA PRO A 725 10.35 -10.36 -0.14
C PRO A 725 9.62 -10.31 1.21
N GLY A 726 10.30 -10.83 2.22
CA GLY A 726 9.87 -10.82 3.62
C GLY A 726 9.27 -12.14 4.09
N PRO A 727 9.09 -12.30 5.41
CA PRO A 727 8.63 -13.56 6.01
C PRO A 727 7.15 -13.88 5.73
N ASN A 728 6.33 -12.86 5.45
CA ASN A 728 4.94 -13.03 5.06
C ASN A 728 4.85 -13.09 3.52
N ASN A 729 4.73 -14.29 2.98
CA ASN A 729 4.64 -14.57 1.54
C ASN A 729 3.20 -14.81 1.07
N ALA A 730 2.22 -14.22 1.73
CA ALA A 730 0.82 -14.35 1.34
C ALA A 730 0.53 -13.66 0.00
N SER A 731 -0.35 -14.24 -0.80
CA SER A 731 -0.93 -13.54 -1.95
C SER A 731 -1.57 -12.22 -1.51
N PHE A 732 -1.35 -11.15 -2.24
CA PHE A 732 -1.97 -9.86 -1.98
C PHE A 732 -3.46 -9.85 -2.33
N ALA A 733 -3.89 -10.77 -3.20
CA ALA A 733 -5.30 -10.94 -3.55
C ALA A 733 -6.00 -11.81 -2.51
N SER A 734 -6.90 -11.21 -1.74
CA SER A 734 -7.62 -11.85 -0.66
C SER A 734 -8.47 -13.03 -1.15
N GLY A 735 -8.29 -14.19 -0.54
CA GLY A 735 -8.98 -15.43 -0.91
C GLY A 735 -8.41 -16.13 -2.13
N VAL A 736 -7.34 -15.62 -2.77
CA VAL A 736 -6.73 -16.23 -3.95
C VAL A 736 -5.43 -16.95 -3.57
N GLY A 737 -5.39 -18.25 -3.83
CA GLY A 737 -4.27 -19.13 -3.51
C GLY A 737 -4.36 -19.80 -2.14
N SER A 738 -3.39 -20.63 -1.82
CA SER A 738 -3.34 -21.44 -0.59
C SER A 738 -3.07 -20.60 0.66
N ASN A 739 -2.41 -19.46 0.49
CA ASN A 739 -2.15 -18.48 1.54
C ASN A 739 -2.34 -17.07 0.97
N SER A 740 -3.25 -16.30 1.55
CA SER A 740 -3.55 -14.93 1.12
C SER A 740 -3.72 -13.99 2.30
N ILE A 741 -3.62 -12.70 2.07
CA ILE A 741 -4.05 -11.70 3.05
C ILE A 741 -5.55 -11.88 3.28
N LYS A 742 -5.96 -12.01 4.55
CA LYS A 742 -7.36 -12.27 4.92
C LYS A 742 -8.00 -11.12 5.67
N VAL A 743 -7.21 -10.18 6.16
CA VAL A 743 -7.70 -9.03 6.91
C VAL A 743 -7.01 -7.80 6.36
N ALA A 744 -7.79 -6.86 5.89
CA ALA A 744 -7.28 -5.62 5.29
C ALA A 744 -8.18 -4.44 5.64
N TYR A 745 -7.65 -3.26 5.46
CA TYR A 745 -8.35 -2.00 5.60
C TYR A 745 -9.17 -1.70 4.34
N GLY A 746 -10.43 -1.37 4.50
CA GLY A 746 -11.32 -1.07 3.38
C GLY A 746 -12.76 -0.88 3.83
N VAL A 747 -13.67 -0.81 2.88
CA VAL A 747 -15.10 -0.78 3.15
C VAL A 747 -15.51 -1.99 4.00
N ASN A 748 -16.49 -1.80 4.89
CA ASN A 748 -16.98 -2.85 5.78
C ASN A 748 -15.87 -3.45 6.67
N ARG A 749 -15.05 -2.61 7.19
CA ARG A 749 -13.83 -2.96 7.91
C ARG A 749 -13.99 -3.12 9.42
N ALA A 750 -15.19 -3.24 9.94
CA ALA A 750 -15.45 -3.38 11.37
C ALA A 750 -14.45 -4.33 12.09
N ASP A 751 -13.23 -3.88 12.28
CA ASP A 751 -12.04 -4.53 12.84
C ASP A 751 -11.42 -5.65 11.98
N TRP A 752 -12.20 -6.43 11.25
CA TRP A 752 -11.76 -7.67 10.62
C TRP A 752 -12.32 -7.82 9.20
N SER A 753 -12.03 -6.87 8.34
CA SER A 753 -12.52 -6.90 6.96
C SER A 753 -11.83 -7.98 6.14
N PHE A 754 -12.64 -8.92 5.63
CA PHE A 754 -12.24 -9.84 4.57
C PHE A 754 -13.19 -9.65 3.39
N ILE A 755 -12.67 -9.13 2.29
CA ILE A 755 -13.41 -8.97 1.05
C ILE A 755 -12.71 -9.84 0.00
N PRO A 756 -13.34 -10.94 -0.47
CA PRO A 756 -12.76 -11.77 -1.50
C PRO A 756 -12.38 -10.96 -2.74
N GLY A 757 -11.20 -11.21 -3.29
CA GLY A 757 -10.74 -10.53 -4.50
C GLY A 757 -10.26 -9.09 -4.29
N GLY A 758 -10.32 -8.54 -3.07
CA GLY A 758 -9.62 -7.31 -2.75
C GLY A 758 -8.11 -7.52 -2.83
N VAL A 759 -7.37 -6.57 -3.40
CA VAL A 759 -5.93 -6.67 -3.56
C VAL A 759 -5.25 -5.59 -2.73
N VAL A 760 -4.46 -6.02 -1.76
CA VAL A 760 -3.75 -5.09 -0.86
C VAL A 760 -2.54 -4.47 -1.53
N SER A 761 -2.08 -3.34 -0.97
CA SER A 761 -0.90 -2.62 -1.44
C SER A 761 0.41 -3.41 -1.34
N GLY A 762 0.55 -4.28 -0.34
CA GLY A 762 1.57 -5.31 -0.27
C GLY A 762 2.86 -4.90 0.41
N THR A 763 3.96 -5.55 0.02
CA THR A 763 5.24 -5.46 0.70
C THR A 763 5.85 -4.07 0.60
N ALA A 764 6.09 -3.44 1.75
CA ALA A 764 6.82 -2.19 1.89
C ALA A 764 8.32 -2.42 2.17
N LEU A 765 9.07 -1.35 2.17
CA LEU A 765 10.45 -1.34 2.62
C LEU A 765 10.57 -0.41 3.83
N ILE A 766 10.87 -0.97 4.98
CA ILE A 766 11.31 -0.18 6.13
C ILE A 766 12.80 0.11 5.94
N ARG A 767 13.09 1.36 5.63
CA ARG A 767 14.44 1.76 5.28
C ARG A 767 15.41 1.56 6.46
N PRO A 768 16.67 1.18 6.19
CA PRO A 768 17.24 1.10 4.84
C PRO A 768 16.99 -0.22 4.11
N ASP A 769 16.60 -1.31 4.76
CA ASP A 769 16.74 -2.63 4.16
C ASP A 769 15.77 -3.74 4.62
N LEU A 770 14.77 -3.47 5.47
CA LEU A 770 13.82 -4.48 5.93
C LEU A 770 12.57 -4.52 5.03
N PRO A 771 12.36 -5.57 4.23
CA PRO A 771 11.09 -5.78 3.55
C PRO A 771 10.04 -6.26 4.56
N GLU A 772 8.84 -5.69 4.49
CA GLU A 772 7.79 -5.96 5.46
C GLU A 772 6.41 -6.01 4.81
N LEU A 773 5.61 -6.99 5.24
CA LEU A 773 4.18 -7.04 5.02
C LEU A 773 3.50 -7.32 6.37
N LYS A 774 3.12 -6.26 7.06
CA LYS A 774 2.34 -6.31 8.29
C LYS A 774 0.88 -6.62 7.98
N THR A 775 0.22 -7.29 8.90
CA THR A 775 -1.18 -7.66 8.74
C THR A 775 -2.08 -6.67 9.47
N TRP A 776 -3.13 -6.18 8.78
CA TRP A 776 -4.26 -5.54 9.44
C TRP A 776 -4.78 -6.46 10.60
N PRO A 777 -5.42 -5.99 11.68
CA PRO A 777 -6.22 -4.75 11.62
C PRO A 777 -5.50 -3.45 11.95
N TYR A 778 -4.31 -3.44 12.45
CA TYR A 778 -3.72 -2.21 12.99
C TYR A 778 -2.46 -1.75 12.26
N PHE A 779 -2.38 -2.09 10.98
CA PHE A 779 -1.41 -1.52 10.06
C PHE A 779 -2.02 -1.45 8.65
N TRP A 780 -2.69 -0.36 8.35
CA TRP A 780 -3.51 -0.21 7.15
C TRP A 780 -2.70 -0.02 5.87
N GLN A 781 -1.59 0.66 5.91
CA GLN A 781 -0.86 1.08 4.72
C GLN A 781 -0.41 -0.08 3.82
N GLN A 782 0.09 -1.16 4.38
CA GLN A 782 0.54 -2.33 3.62
C GLN A 782 -0.61 -3.28 3.26
N THR A 783 -1.70 -3.23 3.99
CA THR A 783 -2.88 -4.07 3.81
C THR A 783 -4.14 -3.25 3.59
N GLU A 784 -4.06 -2.25 2.73
CA GLU A 784 -5.19 -1.44 2.32
C GLU A 784 -5.77 -1.94 1.01
N TYR A 785 -7.08 -2.15 0.96
CA TYR A 785 -7.80 -2.34 -0.28
C TYR A 785 -8.02 -1.00 -0.95
N VAL A 786 -7.53 -0.83 -2.17
CA VAL A 786 -7.67 0.41 -2.93
C VAL A 786 -8.19 0.14 -4.32
N MET A 787 -9.17 0.91 -4.74
CA MET A 787 -9.81 0.77 -6.04
C MET A 787 -8.86 1.14 -7.20
N GLY A 788 -8.26 2.30 -7.13
CA GLY A 788 -7.59 2.92 -8.28
C GLY A 788 -6.19 2.38 -8.61
N GLY A 789 -5.60 1.52 -7.80
CA GLY A 789 -4.23 1.02 -7.99
C GLY A 789 -4.07 -0.48 -7.83
N GLY A 790 -5.14 -1.19 -7.50
CA GLY A 790 -5.08 -2.58 -7.08
C GLY A 790 -5.93 -3.51 -7.94
N ALA A 791 -7.12 -3.79 -7.52
CA ALA A 791 -7.96 -4.91 -7.94
C ALA A 791 -8.11 -5.14 -9.46
N THR A 792 -8.42 -4.13 -10.25
CA THR A 792 -8.63 -4.29 -11.70
C THR A 792 -7.34 -4.51 -12.47
N ASN A 793 -6.20 -3.98 -11.99
CA ASN A 793 -4.89 -4.32 -12.56
C ASN A 793 -4.57 -5.81 -12.37
N PHE A 794 -4.88 -6.36 -11.20
CA PHE A 794 -4.71 -7.78 -10.92
C PHE A 794 -5.57 -8.65 -11.84
N MET A 795 -6.87 -8.32 -12.00
CA MET A 795 -7.76 -9.02 -12.94
C MET A 795 -7.16 -9.03 -14.35
N PHE A 796 -6.73 -7.86 -14.83
CA PHE A 796 -6.13 -7.72 -16.15
C PHE A 796 -4.90 -8.61 -16.32
N LEU A 797 -4.00 -8.62 -15.34
CA LEU A 797 -2.78 -9.45 -15.39
C LEU A 797 -3.10 -10.94 -15.40
N VAL A 798 -4.07 -11.39 -14.62
CA VAL A 798 -4.50 -12.79 -14.63
C VAL A 798 -5.02 -13.19 -16.01
N MET A 799 -5.87 -12.36 -16.63
CA MET A 799 -6.41 -12.61 -17.97
C MET A 799 -5.31 -12.56 -19.03
N ALA A 800 -4.39 -11.61 -18.94
CA ALA A 800 -3.26 -11.50 -19.87
C ALA A 800 -2.36 -12.74 -19.84
N VAL A 801 -2.04 -13.26 -18.65
CA VAL A 801 -1.25 -14.49 -18.50
C VAL A 801 -2.06 -15.70 -18.95
N ASN A 802 -3.37 -15.75 -18.65
CA ASN A 802 -4.22 -16.83 -19.13
C ASN A 802 -4.22 -16.93 -20.67
N GLU A 803 -4.36 -15.80 -21.35
CA GLU A 803 -4.37 -15.74 -22.83
C GLU A 803 -3.08 -16.27 -23.47
N LEU A 804 -1.92 -16.07 -22.82
CA LEU A 804 -0.64 -16.61 -23.33
C LEU A 804 -0.65 -18.12 -23.46
N TYR A 805 -1.28 -18.81 -22.51
CA TYR A 805 -1.23 -20.27 -22.41
C TYR A 805 -2.52 -20.95 -22.89
N ASN A 806 -3.62 -20.24 -22.88
CA ASN A 806 -4.95 -20.69 -23.30
C ASN A 806 -5.58 -19.68 -24.27
N PRO A 807 -4.98 -19.44 -25.45
CA PRO A 807 -5.55 -18.51 -26.40
C PRO A 807 -6.96 -18.96 -26.83
N PRO A 808 -7.90 -18.03 -27.04
CA PRO A 808 -9.20 -18.37 -27.57
C PRO A 808 -9.05 -19.09 -28.94
N LEU A 809 -9.85 -20.16 -29.12
CA LEU A 809 -9.83 -21.00 -30.34
C LEU A 809 -10.28 -20.25 -31.59
#